data_ad78605614155c392031e569552d4b10
#
_entry.id   ad78605614155c392031e569552d4b10
#
_cell.length_a   1.000
_cell.length_b   1.000
_cell.length_c   1.000
_cell.angle_alpha   90.00
_cell.angle_beta   90.00
_cell.angle_gamma   90.00
#
_symmetry.space_group_name_H-M   'P 1'
#
loop_
_entity.id
_entity.type
_entity.pdbx_description
1 polymer ?
#
loop_
_entity_poly.entity_id
_entity_poly.type
_entity_poly.pdbx_seq_one_letter_code
_entity_poly.pdbx_strand_id
1 'polypeptide(L)'
;DKRYDLAKVGRYKINKKLGLEGPLGESVLNLEDVIATIKYIVALHAGMDSMENSFGTEIRVETDDIDHFGNRRIRAVGELIQNQVRTGLSRMERVVRERMTTQDVEAITPLTLINIRPVTAAIKEFFGTSQLSQFMDQNNPLSGLTHKRRLSALGPGGLSRDRAGMEVRDVHPSHYGRMCPIETPEGPNIGLIGSLATFARINPFGFVETPYRKVVDGVVTDEIVYLTADDEDRHIIAQANAKIDENGKFLEENVLSRMPGGEPELVEPSDVTYMDVSARQMVSVATAMIPFLEHDDANRALMGSNMQRQAVPLLRTEMPLVGTGMERRAAVDAGDVIVAEKAGVITELSADLITVAADDGTNQTYRIDKFQRSNAGNCYNHRVLFDEGDRVEAGSVLADGPSTDDGELSLGKNLLVAFMSWHGHNYEDGIILSSRLVQDDVLTSIHIEEHEVDARDTKLGKEEITRDIPNVGEDVLADLDERGIIRIGAEVVPGDILVGKVTPKGETELTPEERLLRAIFGEKAREVRDTSLRVPHGESGTVIGVRVFDSEEDSDILPTGVNEMVRVYIAQKRKITDGDKLAGRHGNKGVIAKILPVEDMPFLEDGTPVDIILNPMGVPGRMNIGQVMETHLGWVAKSGWDIDESNPAAKDLPKDALHGEPGTPVAVPVFDGLSDTELNGLIENYTPNRDGERMIQDNGKARLFDGRTGEPFPHEISVGYMYILKLHHLVDDKLHARSTGPYSMITQQPLGGKAQFGGQRFGEMEVWALEAYGAAYALQELLTIKSDDITGRVKVYEAIVKGDNIPEPGIPESFRVLLKEMQSLCLNVEVLGADGQNLEVRDRDEDIFRSAEELGINLSSRPNEGAINIEEV
;
A
#
# COMPACT_ATOMS: atom_id res chain seq x y z
N ASP A 1 -11.12 -43.81 -7.81
CA ASP A 1 -11.97 -42.81 -8.45
C ASP A 1 -11.09 -41.88 -9.26
N LYS A 2 -11.36 -41.71 -10.54
CA LYS A 2 -10.57 -40.84 -11.43
C LYS A 2 -10.64 -39.32 -11.09
N ARG A 3 -11.44 -38.93 -10.10
CA ARG A 3 -11.61 -37.54 -9.66
C ARG A 3 -10.67 -37.13 -8.58
N TYR A 4 -10.04 -38.06 -7.86
CA TYR A 4 -9.16 -37.78 -6.71
C TYR A 4 -7.85 -38.51 -6.89
N ASP A 5 -6.75 -37.80 -6.80
CA ASP A 5 -5.41 -38.33 -6.73
C ASP A 5 -4.59 -37.62 -5.66
N LEU A 6 -3.46 -38.20 -5.27
CA LEU A 6 -2.57 -37.64 -4.28
C LEU A 6 -1.72 -36.48 -4.81
N ALA A 7 -1.56 -36.38 -6.12
CA ALA A 7 -0.53 -35.58 -6.78
C ALA A 7 0.88 -35.90 -6.21
N LYS A 8 1.90 -35.22 -6.68
CA LYS A 8 3.28 -35.42 -6.19
C LYS A 8 3.45 -35.02 -4.72
N VAL A 9 2.75 -33.96 -4.30
CA VAL A 9 2.84 -33.42 -2.92
C VAL A 9 2.22 -34.40 -1.92
N GLY A 10 1.04 -34.97 -2.21
CA GLY A 10 0.39 -35.95 -1.34
C GLY A 10 1.23 -37.19 -1.21
N ARG A 11 1.80 -37.69 -2.29
CA ARG A 11 2.71 -38.84 -2.26
C ARG A 11 3.97 -38.56 -1.43
N TYR A 12 4.57 -37.38 -1.60
CA TYR A 12 5.72 -36.97 -0.81
C TYR A 12 5.41 -36.97 0.71
N LYS A 13 4.27 -36.38 1.11
CA LYS A 13 3.87 -36.32 2.53
C LYS A 13 3.54 -37.71 3.12
N ILE A 14 2.85 -38.56 2.38
CA ILE A 14 2.56 -39.93 2.81
C ILE A 14 3.86 -40.71 2.98
N ASN A 15 4.75 -40.66 2.01
CA ASN A 15 6.03 -41.38 2.07
C ASN A 15 6.86 -40.87 3.27
N LYS A 16 6.96 -39.57 3.48
CA LYS A 16 7.72 -38.98 4.59
C LYS A 16 7.13 -39.32 5.95
N LYS A 17 5.80 -39.27 6.10
CA LYS A 17 5.13 -39.52 7.39
C LYS A 17 5.09 -41.01 7.76
N LEU A 18 4.87 -41.88 6.79
CA LEU A 18 4.75 -43.31 7.01
C LEU A 18 6.04 -44.09 6.70
N GLY A 19 7.11 -43.40 6.32
CA GLY A 19 8.41 -44.02 5.98
C GLY A 19 8.34 -44.93 4.78
N LEU A 20 7.51 -44.65 3.78
CA LEU A 20 7.33 -45.47 2.58
C LEU A 20 8.29 -44.98 1.47
N GLU A 21 8.78 -45.93 0.68
CA GLU A 21 9.68 -45.70 -0.46
C GLU A 21 8.98 -45.68 -1.82
N GLY A 22 7.69 -45.33 -1.84
CA GLY A 22 6.90 -45.31 -3.09
C GLY A 22 7.39 -44.20 -4.05
N PRO A 23 7.41 -44.49 -5.37
CA PRO A 23 7.83 -43.49 -6.38
C PRO A 23 6.89 -42.28 -6.41
N LEU A 24 7.45 -41.07 -6.50
CA LEU A 24 6.71 -39.82 -6.51
C LEU A 24 5.73 -39.65 -7.69
N GLY A 25 5.87 -40.50 -8.71
CA GLY A 25 4.98 -40.54 -9.89
C GLY A 25 3.66 -41.28 -9.64
N GLU A 26 3.56 -42.07 -8.59
CA GLU A 26 2.34 -42.80 -8.26
C GLU A 26 1.35 -41.89 -7.51
N SER A 27 0.31 -41.50 -8.20
CA SER A 27 -0.72 -40.62 -7.63
C SER A 27 -1.89 -41.36 -6.98
N VAL A 28 -1.92 -42.68 -7.08
CA VAL A 28 -3.01 -43.51 -6.56
C VAL A 28 -2.57 -44.21 -5.26
N LEU A 29 -3.48 -44.33 -4.29
CA LEU A 29 -3.24 -45.06 -3.05
C LEU A 29 -3.08 -46.54 -3.31
N ASN A 30 -2.00 -47.12 -2.78
CA ASN A 30 -1.71 -48.55 -2.80
C ASN A 30 -2.22 -49.23 -1.52
N LEU A 31 -2.30 -50.55 -1.53
CA LEU A 31 -2.71 -51.32 -0.36
C LEU A 31 -1.75 -51.12 0.83
N GLU A 32 -0.46 -50.99 0.54
CA GLU A 32 0.57 -50.70 1.56
C GLU A 32 0.33 -49.36 2.26
N ASP A 33 -0.06 -48.29 1.50
CA ASP A 33 -0.40 -46.99 2.06
C ASP A 33 -1.55 -47.09 3.07
N VAL A 34 -2.60 -47.86 2.71
CA VAL A 34 -3.77 -48.06 3.56
C VAL A 34 -3.41 -48.79 4.84
N ILE A 35 -2.63 -49.90 4.72
CA ILE A 35 -2.19 -50.69 5.87
C ILE A 35 -1.29 -49.86 6.79
N ALA A 36 -0.33 -49.12 6.23
CA ALA A 36 0.56 -48.26 6.99
C ALA A 36 -0.20 -47.16 7.74
N THR A 37 -1.19 -46.54 7.08
CA THR A 37 -2.05 -45.55 7.70
C THR A 37 -2.86 -46.12 8.86
N ILE A 38 -3.44 -47.31 8.70
CA ILE A 38 -4.18 -47.98 9.77
C ILE A 38 -3.26 -48.32 10.94
N LYS A 39 -2.07 -48.84 10.68
CA LYS A 39 -1.06 -49.12 11.72
C LYS A 39 -0.71 -47.84 12.48
N TYR A 40 -0.49 -46.74 11.78
CA TYR A 40 -0.16 -45.44 12.38
C TYR A 40 -1.29 -44.94 13.29
N ILE A 41 -2.55 -45.02 12.84
CA ILE A 41 -3.72 -44.63 13.64
C ILE A 41 -3.85 -45.50 14.90
N VAL A 42 -3.63 -46.82 14.77
CA VAL A 42 -3.68 -47.73 15.92
C VAL A 42 -2.56 -47.44 16.93
N ALA A 43 -1.34 -47.20 16.45
CA ALA A 43 -0.20 -46.82 17.31
C ALA A 43 -0.48 -45.47 18.04
N LEU A 44 -1.03 -44.47 17.34
CA LEU A 44 -1.42 -43.20 17.92
C LEU A 44 -2.50 -43.39 19.01
N HIS A 45 -3.51 -44.23 18.74
CA HIS A 45 -4.56 -44.50 19.70
C HIS A 45 -4.06 -45.30 20.91
N ALA A 46 -3.03 -46.14 20.74
CA ALA A 46 -2.37 -46.86 21.81
C ALA A 46 -1.40 -46.00 22.64
N GLY A 47 -1.16 -44.72 22.23
CA GLY A 47 -0.23 -43.83 22.92
C GLY A 47 1.24 -44.25 22.79
N MET A 48 1.62 -44.88 21.65
CA MET A 48 3.00 -45.25 21.35
C MET A 48 3.74 -44.02 20.80
N ASP A 49 4.96 -43.78 21.26
CA ASP A 49 5.80 -42.68 20.78
C ASP A 49 6.53 -42.99 19.46
N SER A 50 6.76 -44.28 19.19
CA SER A 50 7.39 -44.76 17.96
C SER A 50 6.78 -46.06 17.47
N MET A 51 6.89 -46.34 16.19
CA MET A 51 6.48 -47.62 15.57
C MET A 51 7.45 -47.97 14.44
N GLU A 52 7.63 -49.26 14.22
CA GLU A 52 8.31 -49.82 13.03
C GLU A 52 7.36 -49.93 11.85
N ASN A 53 7.78 -49.38 10.71
CA ASN A 53 7.06 -49.53 9.46
C ASN A 53 7.30 -50.94 8.85
N SER A 54 6.72 -51.20 7.68
CA SER A 54 6.86 -52.46 6.95
C SER A 54 8.29 -52.74 6.44
N PHE A 55 9.15 -51.73 6.43
CA PHE A 55 10.55 -51.75 5.96
C PHE A 55 11.56 -51.81 7.13
N GLY A 56 11.10 -51.86 8.39
CA GLY A 56 11.98 -51.85 9.56
C GLY A 56 12.54 -50.49 9.95
N THR A 57 11.97 -49.42 9.43
CA THR A 57 12.34 -48.06 9.79
C THR A 57 11.48 -47.61 10.97
N GLU A 58 12.13 -47.08 12.01
CA GLU A 58 11.42 -46.49 13.14
C GLU A 58 10.84 -45.12 12.77
N ILE A 59 9.55 -44.95 13.00
CA ILE A 59 8.80 -43.74 12.72
C ILE A 59 8.25 -43.20 14.03
N ARG A 60 8.41 -41.90 14.26
CA ARG A 60 7.78 -41.18 15.37
C ARG A 60 6.29 -41.07 15.16
N VAL A 61 5.51 -41.39 16.20
CA VAL A 61 4.06 -41.33 16.19
C VAL A 61 3.59 -40.15 17.02
N GLU A 62 3.06 -39.15 16.35
CA GLU A 62 2.59 -37.91 16.97
C GLU A 62 1.36 -37.34 16.26
N THR A 63 0.58 -36.56 16.96
CA THR A 63 -0.54 -35.83 16.37
C THR A 63 -0.02 -34.69 15.53
N ASP A 64 -0.67 -34.43 14.37
CA ASP A 64 -0.29 -33.33 13.51
C ASP A 64 -0.70 -31.97 14.12
N ASP A 65 0.22 -31.01 14.08
CA ASP A 65 -0.09 -29.61 14.31
C ASP A 65 -0.45 -28.95 12.97
N ILE A 66 -1.69 -28.41 12.90
CA ILE A 66 -2.21 -27.80 11.68
C ILE A 66 -1.45 -26.50 11.34
N ASP A 67 -0.94 -25.78 12.34
CA ASP A 67 -0.28 -24.49 12.15
C ASP A 67 1.21 -24.61 11.85
N HIS A 68 1.76 -25.82 11.94
CA HIS A 68 3.16 -26.10 11.63
C HIS A 68 3.46 -25.98 10.14
N PHE A 69 4.56 -25.29 9.76
CA PHE A 69 4.95 -25.10 8.35
C PHE A 69 5.28 -26.39 7.61
N GLY A 70 5.53 -27.47 8.30
CA GLY A 70 5.60 -28.80 7.71
C GLY A 70 4.26 -29.29 7.15
N ASN A 71 3.14 -28.77 7.62
CA ASN A 71 1.78 -29.09 7.20
C ASN A 71 1.09 -27.95 6.42
N ARG A 72 1.65 -26.75 6.45
CA ARG A 72 1.18 -25.59 5.69
C ARG A 72 2.11 -25.37 4.50
N ARG A 73 1.62 -25.63 3.32
CA ARG A 73 2.38 -25.36 2.10
C ARG A 73 1.91 -24.11 1.39
N ILE A 74 2.77 -23.54 0.57
CA ILE A 74 2.51 -22.36 -0.22
C ILE A 74 2.20 -22.76 -1.65
N ARG A 75 1.14 -22.21 -2.19
CA ARG A 75 0.80 -22.30 -3.60
C ARG A 75 1.31 -21.04 -4.32
N ALA A 76 2.37 -21.21 -5.10
CA ALA A 76 2.93 -20.13 -5.89
C ALA A 76 2.05 -19.81 -7.11
N VAL A 77 2.33 -18.69 -7.75
CA VAL A 77 1.63 -18.20 -8.95
C VAL A 77 1.55 -19.25 -10.07
N GLY A 78 2.64 -20.00 -10.31
CA GLY A 78 2.68 -21.05 -11.33
C GLY A 78 1.65 -22.15 -11.12
N GLU A 79 1.46 -22.61 -9.88
CA GLU A 79 0.44 -23.61 -9.52
C GLU A 79 -0.98 -23.07 -9.72
N LEU A 80 -1.23 -21.83 -9.33
CA LEU A 80 -2.55 -21.20 -9.48
C LEU A 80 -2.95 -21.06 -10.96
N ILE A 81 -2.01 -20.60 -11.80
CA ILE A 81 -2.24 -20.49 -13.25
C ILE A 81 -2.41 -21.87 -13.87
N GLN A 82 -1.59 -22.87 -13.50
CA GLN A 82 -1.71 -24.23 -13.98
C GLN A 82 -3.12 -24.81 -13.72
N ASN A 83 -3.67 -24.57 -12.54
CA ASN A 83 -5.03 -25.02 -12.20
C ASN A 83 -6.10 -24.38 -13.07
N GLN A 84 -5.95 -23.09 -13.40
CA GLN A 84 -6.88 -22.39 -14.31
C GLN A 84 -6.77 -22.88 -15.75
N VAL A 85 -5.56 -23.10 -16.24
CA VAL A 85 -5.33 -23.69 -17.58
C VAL A 85 -5.92 -25.08 -17.64
N ARG A 86 -5.71 -25.92 -16.64
CA ARG A 86 -6.30 -27.26 -16.53
C ARG A 86 -7.83 -27.22 -16.59
N THR A 87 -8.44 -26.29 -15.85
CA THR A 87 -9.91 -26.10 -15.87
C THR A 87 -10.38 -25.66 -17.25
N GLY A 88 -9.69 -24.73 -17.88
CA GLY A 88 -10.00 -24.27 -19.24
C GLY A 88 -9.88 -25.39 -20.28
N LEU A 89 -8.80 -26.18 -20.20
CA LEU A 89 -8.60 -27.35 -21.09
C LEU A 89 -9.66 -28.43 -20.90
N SER A 90 -10.05 -28.73 -19.66
CA SER A 90 -11.13 -29.70 -19.36
C SER A 90 -12.50 -29.24 -19.90
N ARG A 91 -12.79 -27.95 -19.83
CA ARG A 91 -13.97 -27.36 -20.46
C ARG A 91 -13.90 -27.45 -22.00
N MET A 92 -12.75 -27.18 -22.57
CA MET A 92 -12.52 -27.29 -24.02
C MET A 92 -12.66 -28.75 -24.49
N GLU A 93 -12.07 -29.72 -23.77
CA GLU A 93 -12.21 -31.15 -24.06
C GLU A 93 -13.69 -31.58 -24.10
N ARG A 94 -14.48 -31.12 -23.15
CA ARG A 94 -15.94 -31.43 -23.12
C ARG A 94 -16.62 -30.89 -24.36
N VAL A 95 -16.34 -29.65 -24.76
CA VAL A 95 -16.93 -29.03 -25.97
C VAL A 95 -16.48 -29.77 -27.25
N VAL A 96 -15.20 -30.15 -27.33
CA VAL A 96 -14.67 -30.94 -28.47
C VAL A 96 -15.37 -32.30 -28.56
N ARG A 97 -15.52 -32.98 -27.43
CA ARG A 97 -16.22 -34.29 -27.37
C ARG A 97 -17.69 -34.17 -27.80
N GLU A 98 -18.37 -33.13 -27.36
CA GLU A 98 -19.74 -32.84 -27.77
C GLU A 98 -19.84 -32.54 -29.27
N ARG A 99 -18.96 -31.72 -29.82
CA ARG A 99 -18.91 -31.45 -31.27
C ARG A 99 -18.60 -32.68 -32.12
N MET A 100 -17.70 -33.54 -31.65
CA MET A 100 -17.38 -34.80 -32.34
C MET A 100 -18.58 -35.77 -32.43
N THR A 101 -19.52 -35.67 -31.50
CA THR A 101 -20.73 -36.50 -31.51
C THR A 101 -21.88 -35.91 -32.32
N THR A 102 -21.87 -34.57 -32.50
CA THR A 102 -23.00 -33.85 -33.12
C THR A 102 -22.74 -33.40 -34.57
N GLN A 103 -21.48 -33.30 -35.00
CA GLN A 103 -21.12 -32.84 -36.35
C GLN A 103 -20.90 -34.00 -37.33
N ASP A 104 -21.17 -33.75 -38.61
CA ASP A 104 -20.90 -34.73 -39.67
C ASP A 104 -19.39 -34.99 -39.84
N VAL A 105 -19.03 -36.26 -39.90
CA VAL A 105 -17.64 -36.78 -39.96
C VAL A 105 -16.86 -36.20 -41.15
N GLU A 106 -17.54 -35.92 -42.30
CA GLU A 106 -16.89 -35.39 -43.49
C GLU A 106 -16.49 -33.93 -43.41
N ALA A 107 -17.12 -33.14 -42.49
CA ALA A 107 -16.85 -31.69 -42.33
C ALA A 107 -15.92 -31.37 -41.16
N ILE A 108 -15.47 -32.36 -40.38
CA ILE A 108 -14.67 -32.17 -39.19
C ILE A 108 -13.21 -31.81 -39.52
N THR A 109 -12.78 -30.64 -39.09
CA THR A 109 -11.37 -30.22 -39.09
C THR A 109 -10.95 -29.83 -37.66
N PRO A 110 -9.66 -29.88 -37.35
CA PRO A 110 -9.18 -29.41 -36.02
C PRO A 110 -9.64 -27.99 -35.67
N LEU A 111 -9.69 -27.09 -36.63
CA LEU A 111 -10.13 -25.71 -36.50
C LEU A 111 -11.61 -25.57 -36.13
N THR A 112 -12.48 -26.44 -36.66
CA THR A 112 -13.91 -26.41 -36.34
C THR A 112 -14.23 -27.05 -35.01
N LEU A 113 -13.42 -28.01 -34.54
CA LEU A 113 -13.60 -28.71 -33.28
C LEU A 113 -13.06 -27.91 -32.09
N ILE A 114 -11.86 -27.35 -32.23
CA ILE A 114 -11.15 -26.66 -31.12
C ILE A 114 -11.69 -25.25 -30.96
N ASN A 115 -12.20 -24.98 -29.77
CA ASN A 115 -12.61 -23.65 -29.34
C ASN A 115 -11.68 -23.20 -28.21
N ILE A 116 -10.89 -22.16 -28.44
CA ILE A 116 -9.94 -21.61 -27.43
C ILE A 116 -10.60 -20.74 -26.38
N ARG A 117 -11.86 -20.29 -26.60
CA ARG A 117 -12.58 -19.39 -25.70
C ARG A 117 -12.66 -19.86 -24.25
N PRO A 118 -12.91 -21.15 -23.92
CA PRO A 118 -12.92 -21.60 -22.52
C PRO A 118 -11.61 -21.44 -21.78
N VAL A 119 -10.47 -21.58 -22.46
CA VAL A 119 -9.14 -21.40 -21.89
C VAL A 119 -8.85 -19.93 -21.66
N THR A 120 -9.08 -19.10 -22.67
CA THR A 120 -8.88 -17.64 -22.57
C THR A 120 -9.81 -17.03 -21.51
N ALA A 121 -11.06 -17.49 -21.43
CA ALA A 121 -12.02 -17.05 -20.41
C ALA A 121 -11.57 -17.44 -19.00
N ALA A 122 -11.07 -18.66 -18.78
CA ALA A 122 -10.59 -19.09 -17.48
C ALA A 122 -9.38 -18.27 -17.01
N ILE A 123 -8.45 -17.97 -17.90
CA ILE A 123 -7.28 -17.14 -17.59
C ILE A 123 -7.69 -15.70 -17.29
N LYS A 124 -8.56 -15.10 -18.12
CA LYS A 124 -9.09 -13.75 -17.88
C LYS A 124 -9.88 -13.64 -16.59
N GLU A 125 -10.69 -14.66 -16.27
CA GLU A 125 -11.43 -14.74 -15.01
C GLU A 125 -10.48 -14.77 -13.80
N PHE A 126 -9.40 -15.55 -13.85
CA PHE A 126 -8.42 -15.59 -12.78
C PHE A 126 -7.75 -14.23 -12.55
N PHE A 127 -7.20 -13.62 -13.59
CA PHE A 127 -6.52 -12.33 -13.45
C PHE A 127 -7.45 -11.16 -13.12
N GLY A 128 -8.71 -11.22 -13.52
CA GLY A 128 -9.70 -10.15 -13.32
C GLY A 128 -10.49 -10.24 -12.01
N THR A 129 -10.76 -11.43 -11.52
CA THR A 129 -11.72 -11.64 -10.40
C THR A 129 -11.15 -12.41 -9.21
N SER A 130 -9.97 -13.02 -9.32
CA SER A 130 -9.38 -13.76 -8.22
C SER A 130 -8.94 -12.83 -7.09
N GLN A 131 -9.22 -13.20 -5.84
CA GLN A 131 -8.76 -12.47 -4.65
C GLN A 131 -7.23 -12.46 -4.52
N LEU A 132 -6.52 -13.42 -5.11
CA LEU A 132 -5.06 -13.52 -5.08
C LEU A 132 -4.37 -12.72 -6.18
N SER A 133 -5.10 -12.35 -7.24
CA SER A 133 -4.64 -11.42 -8.25
C SER A 133 -4.97 -10.00 -7.81
N GLN A 134 -3.95 -9.26 -7.38
CA GLN A 134 -4.08 -7.92 -6.78
C GLN A 134 -3.34 -6.87 -7.60
N PHE A 135 -3.82 -5.64 -7.51
CA PHE A 135 -3.13 -4.48 -8.06
C PHE A 135 -1.84 -4.26 -7.27
N MET A 136 -0.70 -4.14 -7.95
CA MET A 136 0.60 -4.04 -7.31
C MET A 136 0.75 -2.74 -6.53
N ASP A 137 1.16 -2.84 -5.27
CA ASP A 137 1.61 -1.68 -4.49
C ASP A 137 2.88 -1.12 -5.13
N GLN A 138 2.82 0.11 -5.60
CA GLN A 138 3.91 0.76 -6.34
C GLN A 138 4.20 2.17 -5.80
N ASN A 139 4.14 2.35 -4.48
CA ASN A 139 4.53 3.60 -3.84
C ASN A 139 6.04 3.84 -3.98
N ASN A 140 6.83 2.78 -3.77
CA ASN A 140 8.28 2.78 -3.85
C ASN A 140 8.77 1.36 -4.21
N PRO A 141 10.05 1.15 -4.53
CA PRO A 141 10.57 -0.18 -4.88
C PRO A 141 10.37 -1.23 -3.80
N LEU A 142 10.52 -0.85 -2.52
CA LEU A 142 10.30 -1.75 -1.38
C LEU A 142 8.84 -2.23 -1.31
N SER A 143 7.89 -1.36 -1.56
CA SER A 143 6.46 -1.68 -1.60
C SER A 143 6.15 -2.77 -2.63
N GLY A 144 6.68 -2.65 -3.84
CA GLY A 144 6.54 -3.66 -4.89
C GLY A 144 7.21 -5.00 -4.53
N LEU A 145 8.41 -4.94 -3.98
CA LEU A 145 9.17 -6.12 -3.56
C LEU A 145 8.45 -6.91 -2.46
N THR A 146 8.00 -6.22 -1.41
CA THR A 146 7.29 -6.85 -0.30
C THR A 146 5.93 -7.40 -0.72
N HIS A 147 5.23 -6.74 -1.65
CA HIS A 147 3.96 -7.24 -2.20
C HIS A 147 4.14 -8.59 -2.92
N LYS A 148 5.20 -8.73 -3.71
CA LYS A 148 5.54 -9.99 -4.41
C LYS A 148 5.94 -11.13 -3.48
N ARG A 149 6.44 -10.82 -2.28
CA ARG A 149 6.87 -11.79 -1.24
C ARG A 149 5.81 -12.03 -0.17
N ARG A 150 4.58 -11.58 -0.37
CA ARG A 150 3.49 -11.70 0.60
C ARG A 150 2.88 -13.10 0.60
N LEU A 151 2.66 -13.64 1.80
CA LEU A 151 2.01 -14.91 2.05
C LEU A 151 0.62 -14.63 2.63
N SER A 152 -0.43 -15.09 1.94
CA SER A 152 -1.82 -14.92 2.37
C SER A 152 -2.44 -16.25 2.76
N ALA A 153 -3.09 -16.32 3.91
CA ALA A 153 -3.91 -17.46 4.31
C ALA A 153 -5.33 -17.40 3.74
N LEU A 154 -5.69 -16.29 3.12
CA LEU A 154 -7.02 -16.02 2.55
C LEU A 154 -7.10 -16.47 1.08
N GLY A 155 -8.32 -16.53 0.56
CA GLY A 155 -8.57 -16.78 -0.85
C GLY A 155 -9.09 -18.18 -1.17
N PRO A 156 -9.19 -18.54 -2.46
CA PRO A 156 -9.69 -19.86 -2.88
C PRO A 156 -8.81 -21.00 -2.33
N GLY A 157 -9.45 -21.93 -1.61
CA GLY A 157 -8.76 -23.03 -0.92
C GLY A 157 -8.06 -22.66 0.38
N GLY A 158 -8.19 -21.40 0.84
CA GLY A 158 -7.72 -20.91 2.11
C GLY A 158 -8.83 -20.65 3.12
N LEU A 159 -8.51 -19.88 4.15
CA LEU A 159 -9.44 -19.51 5.22
C LEU A 159 -10.31 -18.32 4.81
N SER A 160 -11.51 -18.21 5.38
CA SER A 160 -12.26 -16.96 5.38
C SER A 160 -11.93 -16.15 6.63
N ARG A 161 -11.96 -14.82 6.52
CA ARG A 161 -11.61 -13.90 7.62
C ARG A 161 -12.42 -14.16 8.89
N ASP A 162 -13.71 -14.43 8.74
CA ASP A 162 -14.64 -14.65 9.84
C ASP A 162 -14.47 -16.02 10.53
N ARG A 163 -13.90 -16.99 9.82
CA ARG A 163 -13.64 -18.35 10.33
C ARG A 163 -12.23 -18.56 10.90
N ALA A 164 -11.35 -17.58 10.71
CA ALA A 164 -10.00 -17.64 11.23
C ALA A 164 -10.00 -17.32 12.73
N GLY A 165 -9.74 -18.34 13.56
CA GLY A 165 -9.53 -18.18 15.00
C GLY A 165 -8.23 -17.47 15.34
N MET A 166 -7.98 -17.24 16.63
CA MET A 166 -6.75 -16.61 17.10
C MET A 166 -5.52 -17.49 16.89
N GLU A 167 -5.65 -18.80 17.00
CA GLU A 167 -4.54 -19.76 16.86
C GLU A 167 -3.81 -19.66 15.53
N VAL A 168 -4.55 -19.49 14.41
CA VAL A 168 -3.97 -19.32 13.07
C VAL A 168 -3.23 -18.01 12.90
N ARG A 169 -3.56 -17.00 13.73
CA ARG A 169 -2.97 -15.65 13.69
C ARG A 169 -1.72 -15.52 14.55
N ASP A 170 -1.48 -16.49 15.43
CA ASP A 170 -0.32 -16.49 16.32
C ASP A 170 0.97 -16.83 15.59
N VAL A 171 2.10 -16.43 16.18
CA VAL A 171 3.42 -16.79 15.71
C VAL A 171 3.77 -18.19 16.24
N HIS A 172 3.97 -19.13 15.32
CA HIS A 172 4.38 -20.50 15.64
C HIS A 172 5.90 -20.64 15.58
N PRO A 173 6.54 -21.48 16.42
CA PRO A 173 7.99 -21.71 16.37
C PRO A 173 8.53 -22.11 14.98
N SER A 174 7.74 -22.86 14.19
CA SER A 174 8.10 -23.22 12.80
C SER A 174 8.18 -22.04 11.83
N HIS A 175 7.74 -20.85 12.24
CA HIS A 175 7.84 -19.63 11.42
C HIS A 175 9.28 -19.12 11.33
N TYR A 176 10.14 -19.53 12.25
CA TYR A 176 11.53 -19.06 12.26
C TYR A 176 12.22 -19.32 10.93
N GLY A 177 12.83 -18.29 10.37
CA GLY A 177 13.50 -18.34 9.07
C GLY A 177 12.58 -18.54 7.85
N ARG A 178 11.25 -18.63 8.02
CA ARG A 178 10.27 -18.87 6.94
C ARG A 178 9.31 -17.72 6.76
N MET A 179 8.66 -17.29 7.81
CA MET A 179 7.73 -16.15 7.77
C MET A 179 8.12 -15.14 8.85
N CYS A 180 8.21 -13.87 8.47
CA CYS A 180 8.54 -12.80 9.39
C CYS A 180 7.48 -12.66 10.49
N PRO A 181 7.87 -12.64 11.77
CA PRO A 181 6.92 -12.50 12.87
C PRO A 181 6.43 -11.07 13.07
N ILE A 182 7.09 -10.09 12.48
CA ILE A 182 6.86 -8.66 12.70
C ILE A 182 6.02 -8.04 11.59
N GLU A 183 6.34 -8.31 10.32
CA GLU A 183 5.65 -7.72 9.19
C GLU A 183 4.30 -8.39 8.93
N THR A 184 3.23 -7.80 9.44
CA THR A 184 1.83 -8.21 9.23
C THR A 184 0.94 -6.97 9.21
N PRO A 185 -0.22 -6.97 8.52
CA PRO A 185 -1.17 -5.88 8.59
C PRO A 185 -1.69 -5.65 10.00
N GLU A 186 -2.02 -4.40 10.33
CA GLU A 186 -2.80 -4.05 11.50
C GLU A 186 -4.30 -4.17 11.17
N GLY A 187 -5.08 -4.72 12.11
CA GLY A 187 -6.54 -4.80 11.95
C GLY A 187 -7.05 -6.21 11.66
N PRO A 188 -8.14 -6.37 10.87
CA PRO A 188 -8.84 -7.65 10.70
C PRO A 188 -8.00 -8.78 10.10
N ASN A 189 -6.97 -8.45 9.35
CA ASN A 189 -6.09 -9.40 8.65
C ASN A 189 -4.80 -9.71 9.42
N ILE A 190 -4.68 -9.28 10.66
CA ILE A 190 -3.48 -9.54 11.47
C ILE A 190 -3.21 -11.05 11.56
N GLY A 191 -1.95 -11.45 11.34
CA GLY A 191 -1.52 -12.85 11.37
C GLY A 191 -1.97 -13.71 10.18
N LEU A 192 -2.97 -13.28 9.40
CA LEU A 192 -3.44 -14.01 8.21
C LEU A 192 -2.63 -13.68 6.96
N ILE A 193 -2.02 -12.52 6.94
CA ILE A 193 -1.13 -12.07 5.86
C ILE A 193 0.23 -11.82 6.48
N GLY A 194 1.23 -12.52 5.99
CA GLY A 194 2.62 -12.38 6.42
C GLY A 194 3.54 -12.17 5.22
N SER A 195 4.82 -12.00 5.50
CA SER A 195 5.87 -11.85 4.49
C SER A 195 6.89 -12.98 4.60
N LEU A 196 7.38 -13.44 3.47
CA LEU A 196 8.46 -14.43 3.41
C LEU A 196 9.74 -13.85 4.03
N ALA A 197 10.42 -14.64 4.86
CA ALA A 197 11.69 -14.24 5.46
C ALA A 197 12.80 -14.07 4.40
N THR A 198 13.85 -13.32 4.74
CA THR A 198 14.90 -12.91 3.80
C THR A 198 15.60 -14.07 3.10
N PHE A 199 15.97 -15.12 3.83
CA PHE A 199 16.71 -16.27 3.30
C PHE A 199 15.83 -17.47 2.95
N ALA A 200 14.52 -17.37 3.18
CA ALA A 200 13.59 -18.45 2.89
C ALA A 200 13.39 -18.66 1.39
N ARG A 201 13.25 -19.91 1.00
CA ARG A 201 12.86 -20.30 -0.35
C ARG A 201 11.74 -21.35 -0.34
N ILE A 202 11.03 -21.47 -1.43
CA ILE A 202 9.96 -22.43 -1.59
C ILE A 202 10.50 -23.62 -2.38
N ASN A 203 10.33 -24.84 -1.86
CA ASN A 203 10.76 -26.07 -2.53
C ASN A 203 9.77 -26.46 -3.66
N PRO A 204 10.10 -27.45 -4.51
CA PRO A 204 9.22 -27.89 -5.59
C PRO A 204 7.86 -28.42 -5.13
N PHE A 205 7.73 -28.80 -3.86
CA PHE A 205 6.49 -29.30 -3.26
C PHE A 205 5.65 -28.19 -2.60
N GLY A 206 6.16 -26.96 -2.52
CA GLY A 206 5.50 -25.81 -1.93
C GLY A 206 5.78 -25.58 -0.44
N PHE A 207 6.68 -26.34 0.18
CA PHE A 207 7.10 -26.11 1.56
C PHE A 207 8.20 -25.05 1.61
N VAL A 208 8.21 -24.24 2.67
CA VAL A 208 9.23 -23.24 2.88
C VAL A 208 10.44 -23.85 3.54
N GLU A 209 11.60 -23.64 2.95
CA GLU A 209 12.90 -24.09 3.43
C GLU A 209 13.74 -22.89 3.87
N THR A 210 14.57 -23.10 4.88
CA THR A 210 15.52 -22.09 5.37
C THR A 210 16.94 -22.68 5.42
N PRO A 211 17.98 -21.87 5.12
CA PRO A 211 19.35 -22.36 5.09
C PRO A 211 19.94 -22.47 6.51
N TYR A 212 20.74 -23.48 6.72
CA TYR A 212 21.55 -23.69 7.93
C TYR A 212 22.96 -24.15 7.57
N ARG A 213 23.94 -23.80 8.41
CA ARG A 213 25.31 -24.29 8.32
C ARG A 213 25.41 -25.60 9.08
N LYS A 214 26.02 -26.59 8.49
CA LYS A 214 26.19 -27.90 9.12
C LYS A 214 27.32 -27.86 10.15
N VAL A 215 27.09 -28.43 11.31
CA VAL A 215 28.06 -28.58 12.39
C VAL A 215 28.45 -30.06 12.52
N VAL A 216 29.74 -30.36 12.59
CA VAL A 216 30.27 -31.71 12.79
C VAL A 216 31.24 -31.66 13.97
N ASP A 217 30.95 -32.43 15.01
CA ASP A 217 31.75 -32.56 16.23
C ASP A 217 32.16 -31.16 16.86
N GLY A 218 31.18 -30.23 16.90
CA GLY A 218 31.40 -28.89 17.46
C GLY A 218 32.18 -27.93 16.57
N VAL A 219 32.38 -28.29 15.29
CA VAL A 219 33.01 -27.42 14.28
C VAL A 219 32.00 -27.07 13.21
N VAL A 220 31.81 -25.77 12.98
CA VAL A 220 30.91 -25.24 11.94
C VAL A 220 31.59 -25.37 10.59
N THR A 221 30.92 -26.00 9.64
CA THR A 221 31.39 -26.16 8.25
C THR A 221 30.81 -25.09 7.33
N ASP A 222 31.39 -24.91 6.15
CA ASP A 222 30.87 -24.01 5.13
C ASP A 222 29.75 -24.63 4.28
N GLU A 223 29.37 -25.91 4.59
CA GLU A 223 28.28 -26.58 3.91
C GLU A 223 26.92 -26.00 4.35
N ILE A 224 26.17 -25.44 3.38
CA ILE A 224 24.84 -24.88 3.61
C ILE A 224 23.81 -25.89 3.18
N VAL A 225 22.90 -26.23 4.10
CA VAL A 225 21.80 -27.18 3.87
C VAL A 225 20.49 -26.45 4.07
N TYR A 226 19.55 -26.62 3.12
CA TYR A 226 18.20 -26.09 3.27
C TYR A 226 17.31 -27.17 3.92
N LEU A 227 16.69 -26.80 5.04
CA LEU A 227 15.81 -27.71 5.79
C LEU A 227 14.36 -27.23 5.75
N THR A 228 13.44 -28.20 5.60
CA THR A 228 12.02 -27.97 5.85
C THR A 228 11.73 -27.95 7.35
N ALA A 229 10.56 -27.43 7.77
CA ALA A 229 10.22 -27.36 9.18
C ALA A 229 10.17 -28.75 9.87
N ASP A 230 9.68 -29.77 9.17
CA ASP A 230 9.63 -31.15 9.68
C ASP A 230 11.03 -31.76 9.89
N ASP A 231 12.01 -31.39 9.06
CA ASP A 231 13.38 -31.86 9.20
C ASP A 231 14.12 -31.08 10.30
N GLU A 232 13.85 -29.80 10.44
CA GLU A 232 14.40 -28.92 11.48
C GLU A 232 14.07 -29.44 12.89
N ASP A 233 12.85 -29.92 13.11
CA ASP A 233 12.40 -30.46 14.42
C ASP A 233 13.18 -31.66 14.93
N ARG A 234 14.04 -32.26 14.12
CA ARG A 234 14.89 -33.39 14.50
C ARG A 234 16.30 -32.99 14.93
N HIS A 235 16.63 -31.70 14.82
CA HIS A 235 17.98 -31.22 14.97
C HIS A 235 18.08 -30.13 16.05
N ILE A 236 19.26 -30.04 16.66
CA ILE A 236 19.62 -28.98 17.59
C ILE A 236 20.38 -27.91 16.81
N ILE A 237 19.87 -26.67 16.83
CA ILE A 237 20.37 -25.60 15.99
C ILE A 237 20.89 -24.45 16.85
N ALA A 238 22.18 -24.14 16.71
CA ALA A 238 22.81 -23.01 17.38
C ALA A 238 22.40 -21.67 16.75
N GLN A 239 22.38 -20.61 17.56
CA GLN A 239 22.12 -19.27 17.08
C GLN A 239 23.30 -18.69 16.29
N ALA A 240 23.04 -17.78 15.36
CA ALA A 240 24.06 -17.17 14.51
C ALA A 240 25.08 -16.28 15.25
N ASN A 241 24.72 -15.76 16.41
CA ASN A 241 25.56 -14.91 17.25
C ASN A 241 26.54 -15.70 18.18
N ALA A 242 26.51 -17.04 18.15
CA ALA A 242 27.45 -17.85 18.89
C ALA A 242 28.90 -17.55 18.43
N LYS A 243 29.80 -17.34 19.37
CA LYS A 243 31.19 -17.00 19.05
C LYS A 243 31.92 -18.23 18.54
N ILE A 244 32.52 -18.12 17.37
CA ILE A 244 33.32 -19.15 16.71
C ILE A 244 34.74 -18.66 16.46
N ASP A 245 35.73 -19.58 16.55
CA ASP A 245 37.13 -19.32 16.21
C ASP A 245 37.33 -19.30 14.66
N GLU A 246 38.50 -18.86 14.20
CA GLU A 246 38.88 -18.86 12.78
C GLU A 246 38.78 -20.26 12.13
N ASN A 247 38.89 -21.33 12.93
CA ASN A 247 38.71 -22.72 12.49
C ASN A 247 37.28 -23.23 12.55
N GLY A 248 36.28 -22.37 12.86
CA GLY A 248 34.88 -22.73 12.96
C GLY A 248 34.48 -23.44 14.27
N LYS A 249 35.38 -23.53 15.29
CA LYS A 249 35.07 -24.15 16.58
C LYS A 249 34.36 -23.17 17.51
N PHE A 250 33.34 -23.61 18.23
CA PHE A 250 32.67 -22.80 19.26
C PHE A 250 33.66 -22.45 20.40
N LEU A 251 33.68 -21.20 20.82
CA LEU A 251 34.51 -20.71 21.92
C LEU A 251 33.86 -20.85 23.29
N GLU A 252 32.57 -20.99 23.34
CA GLU A 252 31.76 -21.10 24.55
C GLU A 252 31.65 -22.57 24.99
N GLU A 253 31.64 -22.84 26.30
CA GLU A 253 31.45 -24.19 26.86
C GLU A 253 30.04 -24.71 26.61
N ASN A 254 29.02 -23.79 26.66
CA ASN A 254 27.63 -24.09 26.35
C ASN A 254 27.13 -23.05 25.35
N VAL A 255 26.50 -23.51 24.27
CA VAL A 255 25.96 -22.70 23.20
C VAL A 255 24.45 -22.63 23.31
N LEU A 256 23.89 -21.41 23.22
CA LEU A 256 22.44 -21.22 23.17
C LEU A 256 21.92 -21.78 21.86
N SER A 257 21.08 -22.82 21.95
CA SER A 257 20.56 -23.54 20.79
C SER A 257 19.06 -23.71 20.90
N ARG A 258 18.40 -23.83 19.74
CA ARG A 258 16.98 -24.23 19.67
C ARG A 258 16.89 -25.74 19.69
N MET A 259 16.12 -26.24 20.65
CA MET A 259 15.78 -27.65 20.77
C MET A 259 14.63 -28.04 19.79
N PRO A 260 14.44 -29.33 19.51
CA PRO A 260 13.22 -29.79 18.84
C PRO A 260 11.95 -29.25 19.52
N GLY A 261 11.05 -28.61 18.73
CA GLY A 261 9.89 -27.90 19.31
C GLY A 261 10.10 -26.40 19.55
N GLY A 262 11.32 -25.88 19.33
CA GLY A 262 11.61 -24.44 19.31
C GLY A 262 11.97 -23.81 20.65
N GLU A 263 12.10 -24.58 21.73
CA GLU A 263 12.54 -24.03 23.03
C GLU A 263 14.07 -23.74 23.03
N PRO A 264 14.51 -22.58 23.55
CA PRO A 264 15.91 -22.27 23.65
C PRO A 264 16.54 -22.92 24.91
N GLU A 265 17.61 -23.66 24.72
CA GLU A 265 18.39 -24.24 25.81
C GLU A 265 19.89 -24.07 25.58
N LEU A 266 20.68 -24.12 26.68
CA LEU A 266 22.14 -24.14 26.63
C LEU A 266 22.61 -25.58 26.47
N VAL A 267 23.28 -25.90 25.36
CA VAL A 267 23.66 -27.25 24.96
C VAL A 267 25.18 -27.30 24.76
N GLU A 268 25.78 -28.47 25.00
CA GLU A 268 27.19 -28.67 24.68
C GLU A 268 27.45 -28.59 23.17
N PRO A 269 28.58 -27.99 22.72
CA PRO A 269 28.91 -27.88 21.31
C PRO A 269 28.92 -29.19 20.52
N SER A 270 29.16 -30.32 21.21
CA SER A 270 29.19 -31.66 20.61
C SER A 270 27.80 -32.13 20.11
N ASP A 271 26.73 -31.64 20.75
CA ASP A 271 25.37 -32.06 20.47
C ASP A 271 24.69 -31.17 19.40
N VAL A 272 25.29 -30.05 19.07
CA VAL A 272 24.80 -29.12 18.04
C VAL A 272 24.99 -29.74 16.65
N THR A 273 23.93 -29.82 15.88
CA THR A 273 23.95 -30.40 14.52
C THR A 273 24.00 -29.36 13.41
N TYR A 274 23.37 -28.21 13.62
CA TYR A 274 23.32 -27.09 12.67
C TYR A 274 23.48 -25.74 13.38
N MET A 275 23.81 -24.72 12.61
CA MET A 275 23.92 -23.34 13.07
C MET A 275 23.19 -22.44 12.10
N ASP A 276 22.53 -21.40 12.58
CA ASP A 276 21.93 -20.35 11.74
C ASP A 276 22.98 -19.66 10.85
N VAL A 277 22.60 -19.30 9.63
CA VAL A 277 23.49 -18.61 8.70
C VAL A 277 23.68 -17.15 9.12
N SER A 278 22.60 -16.49 9.52
CA SER A 278 22.61 -15.09 9.95
C SER A 278 21.40 -14.81 10.87
N ALA A 279 21.56 -13.86 11.76
CA ALA A 279 20.47 -13.41 12.63
C ALA A 279 19.32 -12.72 11.85
N ARG A 280 19.60 -12.15 10.68
CA ARG A 280 18.61 -11.57 9.76
C ARG A 280 17.68 -12.60 9.11
N GLN A 281 17.97 -13.87 9.25
CA GLN A 281 17.20 -14.98 8.68
C GLN A 281 15.74 -15.00 9.14
N MET A 282 15.47 -14.51 10.33
CA MET A 282 14.16 -14.51 10.96
C MET A 282 13.20 -13.44 10.39
N VAL A 283 13.70 -12.34 9.87
CA VAL A 283 12.92 -11.16 9.48
C VAL A 283 12.74 -11.03 7.98
N SER A 284 11.70 -10.30 7.55
CA SER A 284 11.47 -9.94 6.16
C SER A 284 12.40 -8.82 5.69
N VAL A 285 12.37 -8.53 4.39
CA VAL A 285 13.19 -7.46 3.79
C VAL A 285 12.89 -6.10 4.40
N ALA A 286 11.62 -5.72 4.53
CA ALA A 286 11.24 -4.42 5.09
C ALA A 286 11.66 -4.28 6.56
N THR A 287 11.48 -5.31 7.36
CA THR A 287 11.89 -5.34 8.76
C THR A 287 13.41 -5.32 8.92
N ALA A 288 14.14 -5.96 8.00
CA ALA A 288 15.60 -5.96 8.00
C ALA A 288 16.22 -4.60 7.67
N MET A 289 15.46 -3.61 7.26
CA MET A 289 15.91 -2.23 7.01
C MET A 289 15.74 -1.28 8.19
N ILE A 290 15.23 -1.76 9.32
CA ILE A 290 15.09 -0.95 10.53
C ILE A 290 16.41 -1.05 11.33
N PRO A 291 17.21 0.02 11.45
CA PRO A 291 18.41 0.00 12.28
C PRO A 291 18.01 -0.09 13.77
N PHE A 292 18.82 -0.75 14.58
CA PHE A 292 18.54 -0.95 16.01
C PHE A 292 17.18 -1.59 16.30
N LEU A 293 16.75 -2.51 15.44
CA LEU A 293 15.46 -3.23 15.58
C LEU A 293 15.36 -3.96 16.93
N GLU A 294 16.45 -4.51 17.42
CA GLU A 294 16.55 -5.23 18.68
C GLU A 294 16.22 -4.37 19.92
N HIS A 295 16.27 -3.05 19.78
CA HIS A 295 15.94 -2.08 20.84
C HIS A 295 14.52 -1.53 20.76
N ASP A 296 13.76 -1.95 19.76
CA ASP A 296 12.36 -1.54 19.56
C ASP A 296 11.39 -2.63 19.97
N ASP A 297 10.25 -2.23 20.55
CA ASP A 297 9.14 -3.14 20.79
C ASP A 297 8.58 -3.70 19.48
N ALA A 298 8.16 -4.96 19.49
CA ALA A 298 7.64 -5.66 18.31
C ALA A 298 6.44 -4.93 17.67
N ASN A 299 5.55 -4.36 18.47
CA ASN A 299 4.41 -3.59 17.97
C ASN A 299 4.84 -2.35 17.18
N ARG A 300 5.90 -1.68 17.63
CA ARG A 300 6.44 -0.50 16.94
C ARG A 300 7.27 -0.87 15.73
N ALA A 301 8.02 -1.95 15.78
CA ALA A 301 8.71 -2.50 14.62
C ALA A 301 7.72 -2.90 13.50
N LEU A 302 6.57 -3.48 13.84
CA LEU A 302 5.47 -3.77 12.91
C LEU A 302 4.99 -2.49 12.20
N MET A 303 4.71 -1.44 12.97
CA MET A 303 4.29 -0.16 12.42
C MET A 303 5.38 0.46 11.51
N GLY A 304 6.64 0.42 11.95
CA GLY A 304 7.78 0.92 11.18
C GLY A 304 7.98 0.18 9.86
N SER A 305 7.91 -1.13 9.88
CA SER A 305 7.97 -1.97 8.67
C SER A 305 6.84 -1.65 7.69
N ASN A 306 5.61 -1.53 8.18
CA ASN A 306 4.45 -1.20 7.35
C ASN A 306 4.54 0.22 6.77
N MET A 307 5.04 1.21 7.53
CA MET A 307 5.16 2.59 7.07
C MET A 307 6.26 2.79 6.03
N GLN A 308 7.35 2.03 6.06
CA GLN A 308 8.36 2.06 5.00
C GLN A 308 7.77 1.77 3.62
N ARG A 309 6.77 0.89 3.55
CA ARG A 309 6.05 0.57 2.30
C ARG A 309 5.16 1.70 1.78
N GLN A 310 4.82 2.68 2.64
CA GLN A 310 3.96 3.82 2.31
C GLN A 310 4.76 5.10 2.02
N ALA A 311 6.08 5.04 2.02
CA ALA A 311 6.93 6.18 1.75
C ALA A 311 6.79 6.65 0.30
N VAL A 312 6.65 7.96 0.12
CA VAL A 312 6.52 8.60 -1.21
C VAL A 312 7.91 8.89 -1.77
N PRO A 313 8.16 8.63 -3.07
CA PRO A 313 9.38 9.06 -3.73
C PRO A 313 9.52 10.58 -3.70
N LEU A 314 10.64 11.07 -3.19
CA LEU A 314 10.94 12.49 -3.11
C LEU A 314 11.62 13.00 -4.38
N LEU A 315 11.51 14.30 -4.64
CA LEU A 315 12.14 14.95 -5.80
C LEU A 315 13.66 14.77 -5.80
N ARG A 316 14.30 14.91 -4.64
CA ARG A 316 15.71 14.61 -4.43
C ARG A 316 15.81 13.53 -3.37
N THR A 317 16.37 12.41 -3.74
CA THR A 317 16.60 11.28 -2.84
C THR A 317 17.91 11.47 -2.07
N GLU A 318 18.00 10.85 -0.91
CA GLU A 318 19.21 10.85 -0.07
C GLU A 318 19.29 9.50 0.64
N MET A 319 20.44 8.84 0.56
CA MET A 319 20.65 7.59 1.28
C MET A 319 20.67 7.82 2.79
N PRO A 320 20.19 6.87 3.60
CA PRO A 320 20.21 6.99 5.04
C PRO A 320 21.66 7.01 5.57
N LEU A 321 21.96 7.92 6.49
CA LEU A 321 23.27 7.94 7.19
C LEU A 321 23.45 6.69 8.05
N VAL A 322 22.36 6.24 8.69
CA VAL A 322 22.33 5.00 9.46
C VAL A 322 21.46 3.99 8.72
N GLY A 323 22.07 3.00 8.11
CA GLY A 323 21.44 1.92 7.37
C GLY A 323 21.69 0.56 8.00
N THR A 324 21.21 -0.50 7.37
CA THR A 324 21.38 -1.89 7.81
C THR A 324 22.22 -2.74 6.85
N GLY A 325 22.64 -2.16 5.71
CA GLY A 325 23.34 -2.87 4.65
C GLY A 325 22.43 -3.68 3.72
N MET A 326 21.13 -3.69 3.96
CA MET A 326 20.13 -4.39 3.12
C MET A 326 19.61 -3.52 1.98
N GLU A 327 19.80 -2.21 2.06
CA GLU A 327 19.22 -1.21 1.17
C GLU A 327 19.66 -1.42 -0.29
N ARG A 328 20.94 -1.66 -0.51
CA ARG A 328 21.47 -1.88 -1.87
C ARG A 328 20.90 -3.15 -2.49
N ARG A 329 20.88 -4.23 -1.75
CA ARG A 329 20.34 -5.51 -2.21
C ARG A 329 18.85 -5.40 -2.54
N ALA A 330 18.08 -4.75 -1.69
CA ALA A 330 16.67 -4.54 -1.92
C ALA A 330 16.37 -3.68 -3.13
N ALA A 331 17.12 -2.59 -3.35
CA ALA A 331 16.98 -1.73 -4.51
C ALA A 331 17.23 -2.48 -5.83
N VAL A 332 18.30 -3.27 -5.88
CA VAL A 332 18.65 -4.07 -7.08
C VAL A 332 17.62 -5.17 -7.33
N ASP A 333 17.24 -5.92 -6.30
CA ASP A 333 16.31 -7.06 -6.42
C ASP A 333 14.85 -6.62 -6.69
N ALA A 334 14.49 -5.38 -6.34
CA ALA A 334 13.19 -4.80 -6.69
C ALA A 334 12.99 -4.62 -8.20
N GLY A 335 14.09 -4.48 -8.96
CA GLY A 335 14.06 -4.34 -10.41
C GLY A 335 13.76 -2.92 -10.91
N ASP A 336 13.68 -1.93 -10.02
CA ASP A 336 13.45 -0.52 -10.38
C ASP A 336 14.75 0.25 -10.69
N VAL A 337 15.89 -0.37 -10.47
CA VAL A 337 17.22 0.14 -10.77
C VAL A 337 17.77 -0.56 -12.00
N ILE A 338 18.32 0.20 -12.94
CA ILE A 338 18.92 -0.36 -14.15
C ILE A 338 20.38 -0.73 -13.87
N VAL A 339 20.69 -2.01 -14.01
CA VAL A 339 22.01 -2.57 -13.71
C VAL A 339 22.64 -3.13 -14.98
N ALA A 340 23.92 -2.91 -15.17
CA ALA A 340 24.69 -3.47 -16.28
C ALA A 340 24.82 -5.00 -16.14
N GLU A 341 24.35 -5.75 -17.14
CA GLU A 341 24.51 -7.20 -17.18
C GLU A 341 25.94 -7.64 -17.51
N LYS A 342 26.63 -6.85 -18.34
CA LYS A 342 28.01 -7.12 -18.79
C LYS A 342 28.88 -5.88 -18.64
N ALA A 343 30.16 -6.12 -18.45
CA ALA A 343 31.17 -5.06 -18.46
C ALA A 343 31.35 -4.51 -19.88
N GLY A 344 31.53 -3.19 -20.01
CA GLY A 344 31.69 -2.53 -21.28
C GLY A 344 31.86 -1.02 -21.19
N VAL A 345 31.64 -0.33 -22.28
CA VAL A 345 31.70 1.14 -22.38
C VAL A 345 30.37 1.67 -22.90
N ILE A 346 29.88 2.76 -22.31
CA ILE A 346 28.66 3.44 -22.73
C ILE A 346 28.95 4.15 -24.07
N THR A 347 28.26 3.73 -25.12
CA THR A 347 28.46 4.26 -26.47
C THR A 347 27.41 5.28 -26.87
N GLU A 348 26.22 5.17 -26.32
CA GLU A 348 25.11 6.07 -26.62
C GLU A 348 24.29 6.30 -25.35
N LEU A 349 24.01 7.55 -25.05
CA LEU A 349 23.22 7.97 -23.91
C LEU A 349 22.18 8.99 -24.35
N SER A 350 20.92 8.64 -24.20
CA SER A 350 19.79 9.54 -24.43
C SER A 350 18.86 9.55 -23.20
N ALA A 351 17.82 10.39 -23.24
CA ALA A 351 16.83 10.43 -22.17
C ALA A 351 16.04 9.10 -22.03
N ASP A 352 15.94 8.32 -23.12
CA ASP A 352 15.11 7.11 -23.19
C ASP A 352 15.93 5.82 -23.25
N LEU A 353 17.23 5.92 -23.51
CA LEU A 353 18.04 4.77 -23.89
C LEU A 353 19.49 4.88 -23.43
N ILE A 354 20.03 3.80 -22.91
CA ILE A 354 21.47 3.61 -22.65
C ILE A 354 21.94 2.43 -23.49
N THR A 355 22.96 2.63 -24.32
CA THR A 355 23.60 1.55 -25.09
C THR A 355 25.00 1.31 -24.53
N VAL A 356 25.26 0.09 -24.10
CA VAL A 356 26.57 -0.37 -23.61
C VAL A 356 27.18 -1.32 -24.63
N ALA A 357 28.33 -0.99 -25.15
CA ALA A 357 29.16 -1.92 -25.94
C ALA A 357 29.92 -2.82 -24.97
N ALA A 358 29.47 -4.05 -24.84
CA ALA A 358 30.13 -5.02 -23.97
C ALA A 358 31.49 -5.48 -24.50
N ASP A 359 32.40 -5.87 -23.61
CA ASP A 359 33.75 -6.34 -23.94
C ASP A 359 33.74 -7.62 -24.85
N ASP A 360 32.60 -8.33 -24.89
CA ASP A 360 32.40 -9.49 -25.80
C ASP A 360 31.97 -9.11 -27.23
N GLY A 361 31.86 -7.81 -27.55
CA GLY A 361 31.46 -7.28 -28.84
C GLY A 361 29.93 -7.24 -29.07
N THR A 362 29.12 -7.51 -28.07
CA THR A 362 27.67 -7.37 -28.12
C THR A 362 27.22 -5.99 -27.62
N ASN A 363 26.25 -5.37 -28.28
CA ASN A 363 25.64 -4.15 -27.80
C ASN A 363 24.41 -4.51 -26.94
N GLN A 364 24.37 -3.98 -25.72
CA GLN A 364 23.22 -4.09 -24.83
C GLN A 364 22.53 -2.74 -24.73
N THR A 365 21.22 -2.75 -24.88
CA THR A 365 20.40 -1.54 -24.89
C THR A 365 19.44 -1.59 -23.71
N TYR A 366 19.49 -0.58 -22.85
CA TYR A 366 18.64 -0.44 -21.68
C TYR A 366 17.67 0.73 -21.88
N ARG A 367 16.40 0.50 -21.63
CA ARG A 367 15.36 1.52 -21.72
C ARG A 367 15.26 2.28 -20.40
N ILE A 368 15.10 3.60 -20.48
CA ILE A 368 14.93 4.51 -19.36
C ILE A 368 13.48 5.01 -19.35
N ASP A 369 12.81 4.92 -18.22
CA ASP A 369 11.48 5.47 -18.03
C ASP A 369 11.56 6.86 -17.38
N LYS A 370 10.92 7.85 -18.01
CA LYS A 370 10.92 9.24 -17.54
C LYS A 370 9.50 9.66 -17.20
N PHE A 371 9.32 10.19 -15.98
CA PHE A 371 8.09 10.81 -15.49
C PHE A 371 6.81 10.01 -15.76
N GLN A 372 6.88 8.70 -15.56
CA GLN A 372 5.71 7.83 -15.69
C GLN A 372 4.89 7.82 -14.40
N ARG A 373 3.59 7.61 -14.55
CA ARG A 373 2.68 7.42 -13.41
C ARG A 373 2.81 6.01 -12.87
N SER A 374 3.06 5.89 -11.55
CA SER A 374 2.93 4.62 -10.85
C SER A 374 1.46 4.29 -10.54
N ASN A 375 1.19 3.07 -10.12
CA ASN A 375 -0.16 2.65 -9.71
C ASN A 375 -0.74 3.50 -8.57
N ALA A 376 0.10 4.05 -7.71
CA ALA A 376 -0.28 4.92 -6.61
C ALA A 376 -0.33 6.42 -6.97
N GLY A 377 -0.11 6.78 -8.24
CA GLY A 377 -0.06 8.18 -8.69
C GLY A 377 1.26 8.89 -8.41
N ASN A 378 2.29 8.18 -7.97
CA ASN A 378 3.62 8.74 -7.74
C ASN A 378 4.40 8.86 -9.06
N CYS A 379 5.42 9.68 -9.07
CA CYS A 379 6.31 9.84 -10.20
C CYS A 379 7.34 8.70 -10.26
N TYR A 380 7.31 7.93 -11.31
CA TYR A 380 8.31 6.91 -11.62
C TYR A 380 9.29 7.50 -12.65
N ASN A 381 10.53 7.72 -12.23
CA ASN A 381 11.53 8.42 -13.02
C ASN A 381 12.92 7.82 -12.79
N HIS A 382 13.63 7.50 -13.86
CA HIS A 382 15.01 7.08 -13.80
C HIS A 382 15.98 8.25 -13.93
N ARG A 383 17.06 8.21 -13.15
CA ARG A 383 18.17 9.18 -13.21
C ARG A 383 19.45 8.44 -13.56
N VAL A 384 20.06 8.81 -14.66
CA VAL A 384 21.33 8.22 -15.13
C VAL A 384 22.49 8.70 -14.28
N LEU A 385 23.42 7.80 -13.94
CA LEU A 385 24.58 8.06 -13.07
C LEU A 385 25.89 8.25 -13.82
N PHE A 386 25.97 7.79 -15.08
CA PHE A 386 27.18 7.80 -15.89
C PHE A 386 27.05 8.72 -17.10
N ASP A 387 28.17 9.13 -17.66
CA ASP A 387 28.24 9.89 -18.90
C ASP A 387 28.60 8.99 -20.09
N GLU A 388 28.46 9.52 -21.33
CA GLU A 388 28.86 8.84 -22.55
C GLU A 388 30.37 8.65 -22.58
N GLY A 389 30.84 7.44 -22.83
CA GLY A 389 32.25 7.06 -22.86
C GLY A 389 32.77 6.44 -21.55
N ASP A 390 31.99 6.45 -20.47
CA ASP A 390 32.38 5.84 -19.21
C ASP A 390 32.42 4.31 -19.31
N ARG A 391 33.37 3.72 -18.58
CA ARG A 391 33.48 2.27 -18.45
C ARG A 391 32.65 1.78 -17.27
N VAL A 392 31.85 0.75 -17.49
CA VAL A 392 30.99 0.10 -16.48
C VAL A 392 31.38 -1.35 -16.34
N GLU A 393 31.28 -1.87 -15.12
CA GLU A 393 31.47 -3.27 -14.78
C GLU A 393 30.13 -4.01 -14.75
N ALA A 394 30.16 -5.33 -14.86
CA ALA A 394 28.96 -6.14 -14.66
C ALA A 394 28.46 -5.97 -13.22
N GLY A 395 27.18 -5.64 -13.05
CA GLY A 395 26.58 -5.33 -11.77
C GLY A 395 26.64 -3.85 -11.34
N SER A 396 27.25 -2.97 -12.14
CA SER A 396 27.22 -1.52 -11.91
C SER A 396 25.82 -0.96 -12.15
N VAL A 397 25.38 -0.04 -11.31
CA VAL A 397 24.08 0.64 -11.45
C VAL A 397 24.20 1.73 -12.50
N LEU A 398 23.52 1.58 -13.63
CA LEU A 398 23.54 2.55 -14.74
C LEU A 398 22.60 3.73 -14.49
N ALA A 399 21.43 3.45 -13.92
CA ALA A 399 20.45 4.48 -13.61
C ALA A 399 19.71 4.15 -12.34
N ASP A 400 19.53 5.15 -11.48
CA ASP A 400 18.70 5.08 -10.28
C ASP A 400 17.21 5.16 -10.64
N GLY A 401 16.39 4.39 -9.93
CA GLY A 401 14.94 4.46 -10.01
C GLY A 401 14.32 5.45 -9.00
N PRO A 402 13.00 5.37 -8.79
CA PRO A 402 12.33 6.14 -7.76
C PRO A 402 12.81 5.70 -6.38
N SER A 403 12.95 6.63 -5.44
CA SER A 403 13.44 6.35 -4.08
C SER A 403 14.74 5.57 -4.01
N THR A 404 15.66 5.81 -4.92
CA THR A 404 17.01 5.21 -4.92
C THR A 404 18.07 6.30 -5.09
N ASP A 405 19.23 6.09 -4.50
CA ASP A 405 20.39 6.97 -4.61
C ASP A 405 21.66 6.12 -4.65
N ASP A 406 22.42 6.23 -5.74
CA ASP A 406 23.61 5.40 -6.02
C ASP A 406 23.38 3.88 -5.87
N GLY A 407 22.22 3.42 -6.31
CA GLY A 407 21.81 2.02 -6.21
C GLY A 407 21.38 1.56 -4.82
N GLU A 408 21.30 2.46 -3.85
CA GLU A 408 20.76 2.17 -2.51
C GLU A 408 19.36 2.71 -2.34
N LEU A 409 18.53 1.99 -1.60
CA LEU A 409 17.17 2.38 -1.33
C LEU A 409 17.13 3.62 -0.43
N SER A 410 16.49 4.68 -0.89
CA SER A 410 16.44 6.01 -0.27
C SER A 410 14.99 6.48 -0.14
N LEU A 411 14.32 6.04 0.94
CA LEU A 411 12.89 6.28 1.16
C LEU A 411 12.57 7.65 1.77
N GLY A 412 13.55 8.37 2.29
CA GLY A 412 13.34 9.61 3.03
C GLY A 412 14.54 10.55 3.01
N LYS A 413 14.64 11.37 4.06
CA LYS A 413 15.68 12.38 4.26
C LYS A 413 16.27 12.32 5.65
N ASN A 414 17.60 12.58 5.76
CA ASN A 414 18.26 12.77 7.05
C ASN A 414 18.02 14.21 7.52
N LEU A 415 17.30 14.38 8.62
CA LEU A 415 16.96 15.69 9.19
C LEU A 415 17.54 15.86 10.58
N LEU A 416 17.92 17.07 10.92
CA LEU A 416 18.39 17.44 12.25
C LEU A 416 17.20 17.51 13.21
N VAL A 417 17.12 16.56 14.15
CA VAL A 417 16.01 16.39 15.09
C VAL A 417 16.40 16.86 16.48
N ALA A 418 15.49 17.56 17.14
CA ALA A 418 15.56 17.84 18.58
C ALA A 418 14.36 17.23 19.30
N PHE A 419 14.61 16.50 20.39
CA PHE A 419 13.56 15.92 21.23
C PHE A 419 13.22 16.87 22.37
N MET A 420 12.25 17.73 22.14
CA MET A 420 11.77 18.69 23.14
C MET A 420 10.30 19.01 22.97
N SER A 421 9.64 19.39 24.05
CA SER A 421 8.28 19.97 23.97
C SER A 421 8.37 21.42 23.48
N TRP A 422 7.43 21.84 22.60
CA TRP A 422 7.41 23.19 22.05
C TRP A 422 6.04 23.84 22.18
N HIS A 423 5.83 24.65 23.18
CA HIS A 423 4.59 25.42 23.43
C HIS A 423 3.29 24.64 23.28
N GLY A 424 3.32 23.32 23.48
CA GLY A 424 2.18 22.42 23.30
C GLY A 424 1.82 22.08 21.86
N HIS A 425 2.50 22.64 20.86
CA HIS A 425 2.21 22.38 19.45
C HIS A 425 2.57 20.96 18.99
N ASN A 426 3.45 20.28 19.70
CA ASN A 426 3.85 18.89 19.44
C ASN A 426 3.25 17.88 20.43
N TYR A 427 2.15 18.26 21.10
CA TYR A 427 1.38 17.36 21.94
C TYR A 427 0.75 16.24 21.06
N GLU A 428 0.67 15.02 21.60
CA GLU A 428 0.11 13.84 20.91
C GLU A 428 0.65 13.62 19.49
N ASP A 429 1.96 13.48 19.36
CA ASP A 429 2.67 13.20 18.11
C ASP A 429 2.62 14.30 17.04
N GLY A 430 2.27 15.51 17.44
CA GLY A 430 2.44 16.66 16.56
C GLY A 430 3.90 16.88 16.22
N ILE A 431 4.18 17.20 14.96
CA ILE A 431 5.53 17.48 14.45
C ILE A 431 5.65 18.95 14.10
N ILE A 432 6.76 19.57 14.49
CA ILE A 432 7.07 20.93 14.11
C ILE A 432 8.24 20.90 13.12
N LEU A 433 8.06 21.57 11.99
CA LEU A 433 9.06 21.66 10.93
C LEU A 433 9.60 23.08 10.79
N SER A 434 10.84 23.19 10.31
CA SER A 434 11.42 24.43 9.83
C SER A 434 10.94 24.76 8.42
N SER A 435 10.69 26.02 8.14
CA SER A 435 10.34 26.52 6.79
C SER A 435 11.46 26.26 5.76
N ARG A 436 12.70 26.05 6.20
CA ARG A 436 13.82 25.65 5.34
C ARG A 436 13.48 24.39 4.50
N LEU A 437 12.80 23.41 5.11
CA LEU A 437 12.42 22.19 4.43
C LEU A 437 11.45 22.41 3.26
N VAL A 438 10.61 23.43 3.37
CA VAL A 438 9.69 23.83 2.29
C VAL A 438 10.42 24.65 1.23
N GLN A 439 11.30 25.56 1.65
CA GLN A 439 12.03 26.47 0.74
C GLN A 439 13.00 25.70 -0.15
N ASP A 440 13.74 24.76 0.41
CA ASP A 440 14.80 23.98 -0.28
C ASP A 440 14.26 22.72 -0.99
N ASP A 441 12.93 22.53 -1.04
CA ASP A 441 12.28 21.37 -1.64
C ASP A 441 12.78 20.01 -1.07
N VAL A 442 13.08 19.95 0.22
CA VAL A 442 13.66 18.76 0.86
C VAL A 442 12.68 17.60 0.88
N LEU A 443 11.42 17.84 1.22
CA LEU A 443 10.35 16.84 1.31
C LEU A 443 9.29 17.02 0.19
N THR A 444 9.67 17.57 -0.92
CA THR A 444 8.78 17.78 -2.07
C THR A 444 8.68 16.52 -2.91
N SER A 445 7.48 16.21 -3.35
CA SER A 445 7.17 15.05 -4.20
C SER A 445 6.36 15.44 -5.43
N ILE A 446 6.48 14.64 -6.49
CA ILE A 446 5.71 14.82 -7.72
C ILE A 446 4.64 13.74 -7.77
N HIS A 447 3.39 14.14 -8.02
CA HIS A 447 2.24 13.26 -8.16
C HIS A 447 1.65 13.43 -9.55
N ILE A 448 1.33 12.31 -10.21
CA ILE A 448 0.76 12.30 -11.54
C ILE A 448 -0.63 11.68 -11.47
N GLU A 449 -1.65 12.46 -11.83
CA GLU A 449 -3.03 12.00 -11.91
C GLU A 449 -3.42 11.69 -13.35
N GLU A 450 -4.25 10.67 -13.54
CA GLU A 450 -4.75 10.23 -14.82
C GLU A 450 -6.25 10.52 -14.89
N HIS A 451 -6.66 11.22 -15.95
CA HIS A 451 -8.05 11.48 -16.26
C HIS A 451 -8.39 10.86 -17.60
N GLU A 452 -9.47 10.08 -17.63
CA GLU A 452 -9.91 9.34 -18.82
C GLU A 452 -11.32 9.76 -19.19
N VAL A 453 -11.54 9.93 -20.49
CA VAL A 453 -12.88 10.14 -21.07
C VAL A 453 -13.02 9.27 -22.31
N ASP A 454 -14.18 8.65 -22.43
CA ASP A 454 -14.54 7.83 -23.58
C ASP A 454 -15.73 8.44 -24.34
N ALA A 455 -15.68 8.34 -25.67
CA ALA A 455 -16.80 8.68 -26.55
C ALA A 455 -17.48 7.39 -27.02
N ARG A 456 -18.76 7.22 -26.63
CA ARG A 456 -19.54 6.01 -26.88
C ARG A 456 -20.63 6.23 -27.92
N ASP A 457 -21.08 5.15 -28.53
CA ASP A 457 -22.31 5.16 -29.30
C ASP A 457 -23.50 5.08 -28.34
N THR A 458 -24.34 6.13 -28.36
CA THR A 458 -25.58 6.14 -27.59
C THR A 458 -26.81 5.90 -28.52
N LYS A 459 -27.93 5.52 -27.93
CA LYS A 459 -29.18 5.32 -28.68
C LYS A 459 -29.66 6.58 -29.42
N LEU A 460 -29.23 7.77 -29.02
CA LEU A 460 -29.59 9.07 -29.58
C LEU A 460 -28.59 9.59 -30.63
N GLY A 461 -27.46 8.91 -30.77
CA GLY A 461 -26.37 9.30 -31.67
C GLY A 461 -25.01 9.05 -31.06
N LYS A 462 -23.96 9.31 -31.82
CA LYS A 462 -22.59 9.18 -31.36
C LYS A 462 -22.20 10.36 -30.49
N GLU A 463 -21.50 10.10 -29.40
CA GLU A 463 -20.75 11.12 -28.68
C GLU A 463 -19.54 11.53 -29.49
N GLU A 464 -19.19 12.80 -29.47
CA GLU A 464 -18.10 13.36 -30.27
C GLU A 464 -17.17 14.19 -29.39
N ILE A 465 -15.86 13.99 -29.59
CA ILE A 465 -14.83 14.81 -28.97
C ILE A 465 -14.57 15.99 -29.91
N THR A 466 -14.88 17.20 -29.46
CA THR A 466 -14.79 18.40 -30.26
C THR A 466 -14.48 19.64 -29.42
N ARG A 467 -13.86 20.63 -30.07
CA ARG A 467 -13.64 21.94 -29.47
C ARG A 467 -14.91 22.78 -29.40
N ASP A 468 -15.90 22.46 -30.21
CA ASP A 468 -17.12 23.21 -30.36
C ASP A 468 -18.13 22.85 -29.24
N ILE A 469 -17.92 23.43 -28.06
CA ILE A 469 -18.68 23.17 -26.84
C ILE A 469 -19.74 24.26 -26.66
N PRO A 470 -21.03 23.93 -26.43
CA PRO A 470 -22.07 24.91 -26.20
C PRO A 470 -21.87 25.67 -24.88
N ASN A 471 -22.19 26.95 -24.86
CA ASN A 471 -22.20 27.82 -23.68
C ASN A 471 -20.82 28.00 -22.95
N VAL A 472 -19.75 27.89 -23.68
CA VAL A 472 -18.38 28.10 -23.18
C VAL A 472 -17.71 29.23 -23.97
N GLY A 473 -17.08 30.18 -23.25
CA GLY A 473 -16.34 31.30 -23.88
C GLY A 473 -15.02 30.83 -24.49
N GLU A 474 -14.53 31.58 -25.47
CA GLU A 474 -13.25 31.23 -26.13
C GLU A 474 -12.03 31.27 -25.19
N ASP A 475 -12.08 32.08 -24.13
CA ASP A 475 -11.00 32.18 -23.12
C ASP A 475 -10.76 30.81 -22.42
N VAL A 476 -11.85 30.05 -22.14
CA VAL A 476 -11.76 28.72 -21.53
C VAL A 476 -11.23 27.67 -22.52
N LEU A 477 -11.42 27.92 -23.84
CA LEU A 477 -10.98 27.01 -24.89
C LEU A 477 -9.56 27.31 -25.39
N ALA A 478 -8.88 28.31 -24.83
CA ALA A 478 -7.57 28.79 -25.33
C ALA A 478 -6.49 27.69 -25.33
N ASP A 479 -6.51 26.80 -24.33
CA ASP A 479 -5.53 25.71 -24.18
C ASP A 479 -5.95 24.41 -24.88
N LEU A 480 -7.10 24.36 -25.53
CA LEU A 480 -7.55 23.22 -26.31
C LEU A 480 -7.03 23.27 -27.75
N ASP A 481 -6.65 22.14 -28.29
CA ASP A 481 -6.28 22.00 -29.71
C ASP A 481 -7.53 22.00 -30.64
N GLU A 482 -7.31 21.80 -31.92
CA GLU A 482 -8.41 21.74 -32.92
C GLU A 482 -9.35 20.57 -32.71
N ARG A 483 -8.89 19.48 -32.09
CA ARG A 483 -9.69 18.30 -31.74
C ARG A 483 -10.46 18.47 -30.44
N GLY A 484 -10.21 19.52 -29.66
CA GLY A 484 -10.82 19.75 -28.36
C GLY A 484 -10.08 19.10 -27.20
N ILE A 485 -8.83 18.69 -27.39
CA ILE A 485 -7.98 18.08 -26.38
C ILE A 485 -6.97 19.12 -25.88
N ILE A 486 -6.70 19.10 -24.57
CA ILE A 486 -5.76 20.06 -23.98
C ILE A 486 -4.33 19.84 -24.48
N ARG A 487 -3.60 20.93 -24.69
CA ARG A 487 -2.19 20.87 -25.11
C ARG A 487 -1.29 20.40 -23.97
N ILE A 488 -0.20 19.73 -24.32
CA ILE A 488 0.86 19.36 -23.38
C ILE A 488 1.57 20.63 -22.89
N GLY A 489 1.82 20.73 -21.57
CA GLY A 489 2.46 21.89 -20.95
C GLY A 489 1.47 22.96 -20.47
N ALA A 490 0.17 22.77 -20.65
CA ALA A 490 -0.85 23.70 -20.12
C ALA A 490 -0.94 23.58 -18.59
N GLU A 491 -0.99 24.71 -17.90
CA GLU A 491 -1.31 24.76 -16.49
C GLU A 491 -2.82 24.73 -16.31
N VAL A 492 -3.31 23.81 -15.50
CA VAL A 492 -4.75 23.62 -15.27
C VAL A 492 -5.11 23.88 -13.82
N VAL A 493 -6.30 24.47 -13.63
CA VAL A 493 -6.91 24.73 -12.32
C VAL A 493 -8.25 23.98 -12.24
N PRO A 494 -8.84 23.78 -11.03
CA PRO A 494 -10.12 23.12 -10.91
C PRO A 494 -11.20 23.77 -11.78
N GLY A 495 -11.95 22.97 -12.55
CA GLY A 495 -13.01 23.41 -13.45
C GLY A 495 -12.57 23.66 -14.89
N ASP A 496 -11.28 23.67 -15.22
CA ASP A 496 -10.81 23.78 -16.59
C ASP A 496 -11.19 22.55 -17.42
N ILE A 497 -11.42 22.73 -18.71
CA ILE A 497 -11.77 21.66 -19.63
C ILE A 497 -10.48 20.97 -20.10
N LEU A 498 -10.40 19.65 -19.86
CA LEU A 498 -9.29 18.81 -20.36
C LEU A 498 -9.59 18.26 -21.75
N VAL A 499 -10.79 17.72 -21.93
CA VAL A 499 -11.25 17.19 -23.21
C VAL A 499 -12.67 17.64 -23.45
N GLY A 500 -12.91 18.33 -24.57
CA GLY A 500 -14.23 18.78 -24.98
C GLY A 500 -15.03 17.63 -25.57
N LYS A 501 -16.15 17.26 -24.95
CA LYS A 501 -17.06 16.22 -25.41
C LYS A 501 -18.48 16.72 -25.41
N VAL A 502 -19.24 16.37 -26.44
CA VAL A 502 -20.66 16.69 -26.58
C VAL A 502 -21.47 15.41 -26.76
N THR A 503 -22.61 15.34 -26.08
CA THR A 503 -23.55 14.21 -26.16
C THR A 503 -24.86 14.68 -26.80
N PRO A 504 -25.44 13.93 -27.74
CA PRO A 504 -26.75 14.26 -28.34
C PRO A 504 -27.87 14.27 -27.28
N LYS A 505 -28.75 15.28 -27.33
CA LYS A 505 -29.96 15.36 -26.50
C LYS A 505 -31.14 14.68 -27.21
N GLY A 506 -32.00 13.99 -26.44
CA GLY A 506 -33.30 13.50 -26.92
C GLY A 506 -34.32 14.64 -27.02
N GLU A 507 -35.27 14.52 -27.93
CA GLU A 507 -36.32 15.53 -28.11
C GLU A 507 -37.19 15.80 -26.88
N THR A 508 -37.21 14.88 -25.92
CA THR A 508 -37.98 14.98 -24.67
C THR A 508 -37.30 15.77 -23.56
N GLU A 509 -36.02 16.09 -23.72
CA GLU A 509 -35.20 16.77 -22.68
C GLU A 509 -35.09 18.27 -22.91
N LEU A 510 -35.71 18.83 -23.94
CA LEU A 510 -35.69 20.27 -24.20
C LEU A 510 -36.58 21.02 -23.20
N THR A 511 -36.00 22.00 -22.52
CA THR A 511 -36.78 22.92 -21.69
C THR A 511 -37.77 23.74 -22.54
N PRO A 512 -38.88 24.21 -21.95
CA PRO A 512 -39.84 25.05 -22.69
C PRO A 512 -39.22 26.28 -23.33
N GLU A 513 -38.21 26.88 -22.67
CA GLU A 513 -37.47 28.03 -23.17
C GLU A 513 -36.58 27.66 -24.36
N GLU A 514 -35.91 26.52 -24.31
CA GLU A 514 -35.09 26.01 -25.42
C GLU A 514 -35.94 25.66 -26.63
N ARG A 515 -37.15 25.13 -26.41
CA ARG A 515 -38.12 24.85 -27.45
C ARG A 515 -38.64 26.14 -28.14
N LEU A 516 -38.81 27.20 -27.35
CA LEU A 516 -39.20 28.51 -27.84
C LEU A 516 -38.04 29.20 -28.61
N LEU A 517 -36.82 29.11 -28.11
CA LEU A 517 -35.64 29.60 -28.80
C LEU A 517 -35.41 28.88 -30.13
N ARG A 518 -35.63 27.56 -30.18
CA ARG A 518 -35.56 26.77 -31.43
C ARG A 518 -36.60 27.20 -32.46
N ALA A 519 -37.83 27.56 -31.99
CA ALA A 519 -38.87 28.06 -32.84
C ALA A 519 -38.61 29.48 -33.38
N ILE A 520 -37.93 30.34 -32.62
CA ILE A 520 -37.67 31.74 -32.98
C ILE A 520 -36.36 31.88 -33.81
N PHE A 521 -35.30 31.19 -33.48
CA PHE A 521 -34.00 31.34 -34.09
C PHE A 521 -33.61 30.28 -35.11
N GLY A 522 -34.56 29.34 -35.45
CA GLY A 522 -34.29 28.24 -36.34
C GLY A 522 -33.24 27.25 -35.81
N GLU A 523 -32.73 26.34 -36.64
CA GLU A 523 -31.88 25.18 -36.30
C GLU A 523 -30.57 25.45 -35.51
N LYS A 524 -30.35 26.65 -34.98
CA LYS A 524 -29.09 27.01 -34.26
C LYS A 524 -29.08 26.68 -32.77
N ALA A 525 -30.19 26.19 -32.18
CA ALA A 525 -30.12 25.57 -30.86
C ALA A 525 -29.52 24.18 -31.01
N ARG A 526 -28.28 24.01 -30.67
CA ARG A 526 -27.56 22.75 -30.82
C ARG A 526 -28.27 21.62 -30.05
N GLU A 527 -28.48 20.50 -30.71
CA GLU A 527 -29.07 19.28 -30.16
C GLU A 527 -28.11 18.52 -29.21
N VAL A 528 -27.07 19.16 -28.69
CA VAL A 528 -26.02 18.52 -27.93
C VAL A 528 -25.87 19.15 -26.55
N ARG A 529 -25.51 18.32 -25.57
CA ARG A 529 -25.20 18.68 -24.19
C ARG A 529 -23.69 18.60 -23.95
N ASP A 530 -23.16 19.56 -23.22
CA ASP A 530 -21.76 19.53 -22.77
C ASP A 530 -21.56 18.42 -21.74
N THR A 531 -20.72 17.45 -22.09
CA THR A 531 -20.26 16.34 -21.20
C THR A 531 -18.73 16.29 -21.13
N SER A 532 -18.09 17.43 -21.33
CA SER A 532 -16.63 17.57 -21.34
C SER A 532 -16.00 17.09 -20.04
N LEU A 533 -14.82 16.49 -20.14
CA LEU A 533 -13.99 16.17 -18.99
C LEU A 533 -13.39 17.45 -18.43
N ARG A 534 -13.65 17.72 -17.16
CA ARG A 534 -13.11 18.88 -16.43
C ARG A 534 -12.18 18.42 -15.32
N VAL A 535 -11.25 19.28 -14.94
CA VAL A 535 -10.38 19.05 -13.78
C VAL A 535 -11.25 18.97 -12.52
N PRO A 536 -11.15 17.88 -11.72
CA PRO A 536 -11.89 17.76 -10.48
C PRO A 536 -11.53 18.84 -9.47
N HIS A 537 -12.46 19.11 -8.56
CA HIS A 537 -12.23 20.08 -7.49
C HIS A 537 -11.10 19.64 -6.55
N GLY A 538 -10.15 20.53 -6.27
CA GLY A 538 -8.99 20.26 -5.42
C GLY A 538 -7.77 19.68 -6.17
N GLU A 539 -7.85 19.51 -7.49
CA GLU A 539 -6.75 19.08 -8.33
C GLU A 539 -6.26 20.23 -9.20
N SER A 540 -4.96 20.36 -9.35
CA SER A 540 -4.31 21.36 -10.22
C SER A 540 -2.96 20.83 -10.66
N GLY A 541 -2.37 21.41 -11.67
CA GLY A 541 -1.03 21.02 -12.11
C GLY A 541 -0.75 21.36 -13.55
N THR A 542 0.23 20.69 -14.13
CA THR A 542 0.65 20.85 -15.51
C THR A 542 0.39 19.58 -16.31
N VAL A 543 -0.18 19.67 -17.49
CA VAL A 543 -0.38 18.54 -18.38
C VAL A 543 0.97 18.07 -18.94
N ILE A 544 1.35 16.84 -18.62
CA ILE A 544 2.62 16.23 -19.06
C ILE A 544 2.47 15.28 -20.24
N GLY A 545 1.27 14.75 -20.48
CA GLY A 545 1.04 13.82 -21.54
C GLY A 545 -0.43 13.66 -21.88
N VAL A 546 -0.69 13.33 -23.13
CA VAL A 546 -2.01 12.98 -23.63
C VAL A 546 -1.88 11.75 -24.52
N ARG A 547 -2.77 10.78 -24.34
CA ARG A 547 -2.88 9.59 -25.20
C ARG A 547 -4.29 9.49 -25.75
N VAL A 548 -4.37 9.32 -27.05
CA VAL A 548 -5.64 9.15 -27.77
C VAL A 548 -5.66 7.74 -28.33
N PHE A 549 -6.73 7.01 -28.09
CA PHE A 549 -6.98 5.67 -28.61
C PHE A 549 -8.18 5.73 -29.53
N ASP A 550 -8.05 5.23 -30.75
CA ASP A 550 -9.10 5.20 -31.76
C ASP A 550 -9.51 3.75 -32.06
N SER A 551 -10.79 3.52 -32.29
CA SER A 551 -11.33 2.19 -32.60
C SER A 551 -10.81 1.60 -33.90
N GLU A 552 -10.29 2.40 -34.82
CA GLU A 552 -9.71 1.93 -36.09
C GLU A 552 -8.31 1.33 -35.89
N GLU A 553 -7.49 1.94 -35.02
CA GLU A 553 -6.11 1.51 -34.77
C GLU A 553 -5.96 0.61 -33.53
N ASP A 554 -6.72 0.88 -32.47
CA ASP A 554 -6.58 0.29 -31.12
C ASP A 554 -7.78 -0.56 -30.68
N SER A 555 -8.46 -1.25 -31.62
CA SER A 555 -9.68 -2.03 -31.34
C SER A 555 -9.56 -3.07 -30.21
N ASP A 556 -8.33 -3.55 -29.95
CA ASP A 556 -8.05 -4.56 -28.90
C ASP A 556 -8.00 -3.95 -27.50
N ILE A 557 -7.75 -2.65 -27.38
CA ILE A 557 -7.59 -1.92 -26.13
C ILE A 557 -8.90 -1.31 -25.67
N LEU A 558 -9.76 -0.90 -26.61
CA LEU A 558 -11.00 -0.19 -26.33
C LEU A 558 -12.11 -1.15 -25.88
N PRO A 559 -12.91 -0.76 -24.87
CA PRO A 559 -14.13 -1.49 -24.50
C PRO A 559 -15.16 -1.51 -25.65
N THR A 560 -15.99 -2.52 -25.69
CA THR A 560 -17.03 -2.67 -26.72
C THR A 560 -17.99 -1.47 -26.70
N GLY A 561 -18.19 -0.80 -27.84
CA GLY A 561 -19.09 0.35 -27.99
C GLY A 561 -18.41 1.71 -27.72
N VAL A 562 -17.11 1.74 -27.47
CA VAL A 562 -16.32 2.97 -27.38
C VAL A 562 -15.65 3.25 -28.72
N ASN A 563 -15.83 4.44 -29.27
CA ASN A 563 -15.23 4.86 -30.53
C ASN A 563 -13.86 5.50 -30.35
N GLU A 564 -13.73 6.35 -29.35
CA GLU A 564 -12.50 7.09 -29.06
C GLU A 564 -12.35 7.22 -27.54
N MET A 565 -11.13 7.09 -27.02
CA MET A 565 -10.79 7.28 -25.63
C MET A 565 -9.57 8.18 -25.52
N VAL A 566 -9.65 9.16 -24.63
CA VAL A 566 -8.54 10.10 -24.37
C VAL A 566 -8.15 10.01 -22.91
N ARG A 567 -6.84 9.84 -22.69
CA ARG A 567 -6.23 9.90 -21.36
C ARG A 567 -5.34 11.11 -21.25
N VAL A 568 -5.54 11.89 -20.21
CA VAL A 568 -4.75 13.08 -19.90
C VAL A 568 -4.02 12.87 -18.60
N TYR A 569 -2.70 13.13 -18.58
CA TYR A 569 -1.85 13.02 -17.40
C TYR A 569 -1.50 14.42 -16.89
N ILE A 570 -1.80 14.69 -15.63
CA ILE A 570 -1.53 15.95 -14.96
C ILE A 570 -0.52 15.70 -13.84
N ALA A 571 0.60 16.42 -13.88
CA ALA A 571 1.61 16.37 -12.84
C ALA A 571 1.46 17.53 -11.87
N GLN A 572 1.53 17.24 -10.58
CA GLN A 572 1.52 18.21 -9.51
C GLN A 572 2.75 18.06 -8.64
N LYS A 573 3.45 19.16 -8.39
CA LYS A 573 4.55 19.25 -7.43
C LYS A 573 3.97 19.61 -6.06
N ARG A 574 3.99 18.69 -5.11
CA ARG A 574 3.46 18.87 -3.76
C ARG A 574 4.58 19.13 -2.77
N LYS A 575 4.61 20.32 -2.22
CA LYS A 575 5.48 20.68 -1.10
C LYS A 575 4.88 20.17 0.21
N ILE A 576 5.73 20.00 1.21
CA ILE A 576 5.26 19.61 2.53
C ILE A 576 4.41 20.72 3.14
N THR A 577 3.26 20.34 3.72
CA THR A 577 2.29 21.28 4.33
C THR A 577 1.85 20.79 5.69
N ASP A 578 1.21 21.67 6.47
CA ASP A 578 0.57 21.29 7.73
C ASP A 578 -0.49 20.22 7.48
N GLY A 579 -0.54 19.20 8.32
CA GLY A 579 -1.45 18.08 8.20
C GLY A 579 -0.92 16.86 7.44
N ASP A 580 0.21 16.97 6.73
CA ASP A 580 0.89 15.84 6.12
C ASP A 580 1.48 14.92 7.18
N LYS A 581 1.48 13.62 6.89
CA LYS A 581 1.97 12.59 7.80
C LYS A 581 3.43 12.27 7.52
N LEU A 582 4.26 12.35 8.56
CA LEU A 582 5.65 11.93 8.55
C LEU A 582 5.86 10.76 9.51
N ALA A 583 6.89 9.99 9.27
CA ALA A 583 7.29 8.89 10.15
C ALA A 583 8.79 8.64 10.07
N GLY A 584 9.34 8.05 11.14
CA GLY A 584 10.64 7.40 11.10
C GLY A 584 10.49 5.90 10.77
N ARG A 585 11.60 5.16 10.91
CA ARG A 585 11.61 3.70 10.69
C ARG A 585 11.22 2.89 11.93
N HIS A 586 11.05 3.52 13.08
CA HIS A 586 10.82 2.89 14.39
C HIS A 586 9.35 2.91 14.85
N GLY A 587 8.42 3.08 13.92
CA GLY A 587 7.00 3.20 14.27
C GLY A 587 6.60 4.54 14.87
N ASN A 588 7.49 5.51 14.90
CA ASN A 588 7.23 6.88 15.31
C ASN A 588 6.57 7.65 14.16
N LYS A 589 5.27 7.78 14.23
CA LYS A 589 4.44 8.49 13.24
C LYS A 589 3.85 9.76 13.86
N GLY A 590 3.74 10.80 13.05
CA GLY A 590 3.11 12.03 13.47
C GLY A 590 2.60 12.85 12.30
N VAL A 591 1.74 13.80 12.62
CA VAL A 591 1.19 14.76 11.67
C VAL A 591 1.83 16.13 11.92
N ILE A 592 2.15 16.82 10.85
CA ILE A 592 2.75 18.16 10.95
C ILE A 592 1.71 19.11 11.55
N ALA A 593 2.00 19.63 12.73
CA ALA A 593 1.14 20.57 13.44
C ALA A 593 1.40 22.01 13.00
N LYS A 594 2.66 22.37 12.78
CA LYS A 594 3.06 23.72 12.40
C LYS A 594 4.40 23.74 11.68
N ILE A 595 4.53 24.63 10.72
CA ILE A 595 5.79 24.98 10.06
C ILE A 595 6.22 26.34 10.57
N LEU A 596 7.38 26.42 11.25
CA LEU A 596 7.92 27.63 11.81
C LEU A 596 8.93 28.28 10.87
N PRO A 597 9.04 29.62 10.88
CA PRO A 597 10.16 30.30 10.23
C PRO A 597 11.50 29.84 10.80
N VAL A 598 12.56 29.86 9.99
CA VAL A 598 13.91 29.40 10.40
C VAL A 598 14.41 30.17 11.62
N GLU A 599 14.09 31.44 11.70
CA GLU A 599 14.50 32.34 12.77
C GLU A 599 13.89 31.98 14.14
N ASP A 600 12.71 31.38 14.15
CA ASP A 600 12.00 30.96 15.37
C ASP A 600 12.39 29.56 15.85
N MET A 601 13.09 28.78 15.02
CA MET A 601 13.55 27.46 15.39
C MET A 601 14.67 27.49 16.43
N PRO A 602 14.73 26.51 17.35
CA PRO A 602 15.90 26.32 18.21
C PRO A 602 17.17 26.15 17.38
N PHE A 603 18.29 26.65 17.90
CA PHE A 603 19.57 26.53 17.20
C PHE A 603 20.69 26.09 18.16
N LEU A 604 21.71 25.46 17.61
CA LEU A 604 22.93 25.02 18.29
C LEU A 604 23.85 26.21 18.58
N GLU A 605 24.91 26.03 19.37
CA GLU A 605 25.89 27.04 19.72
C GLU A 605 26.60 27.64 18.48
N ASP A 606 26.75 26.87 17.40
CA ASP A 606 27.29 27.33 16.11
C ASP A 606 26.29 28.10 15.24
N GLY A 607 25.05 28.27 15.69
CA GLY A 607 23.98 28.94 14.95
C GLY A 607 23.21 28.03 13.98
N THR A 608 23.48 26.74 13.92
CA THR A 608 22.74 25.80 13.05
C THR A 608 21.32 25.57 13.59
N PRO A 609 20.26 25.93 12.82
CA PRO A 609 18.89 25.70 13.24
C PRO A 609 18.50 24.22 13.15
N VAL A 610 17.63 23.79 14.06
CA VAL A 610 17.04 22.45 14.05
C VAL A 610 15.99 22.36 12.93
N ASP A 611 15.92 21.24 12.24
CA ASP A 611 14.99 21.02 11.14
C ASP A 611 13.59 20.56 11.61
N ILE A 612 13.57 19.73 12.65
CA ILE A 612 12.34 19.09 13.14
C ILE A 612 12.37 18.99 14.66
N ILE A 613 11.24 19.23 15.29
CA ILE A 613 11.07 19.10 16.74
C ILE A 613 10.06 17.99 17.01
N LEU A 614 10.49 16.99 17.78
CA LEU A 614 9.68 15.84 18.19
C LEU A 614 9.43 15.86 19.70
N ASN A 615 8.25 15.38 20.11
CA ASN A 615 7.90 15.29 21.52
C ASN A 615 8.62 14.10 22.19
N PRO A 616 9.44 14.32 23.21
CA PRO A 616 10.13 13.24 23.92
C PRO A 616 9.19 12.31 24.67
N MET A 617 7.99 12.75 25.05
CA MET A 617 7.00 11.90 25.73
C MET A 617 6.51 10.72 24.88
N GLY A 618 6.64 10.83 23.55
CA GLY A 618 6.28 9.74 22.64
C GLY A 618 7.21 8.54 22.64
N VAL A 619 8.40 8.64 23.26
CA VAL A 619 9.41 7.59 23.25
C VAL A 619 9.22 6.55 24.37
N PRO A 620 9.19 6.91 25.68
CA PRO A 620 9.18 5.91 26.75
C PRO A 620 7.89 5.08 26.78
N GLY A 621 6.74 5.68 26.49
CA GLY A 621 5.46 4.97 26.46
C GLY A 621 5.32 3.96 25.34
N ARG A 622 6.12 4.10 24.28
CA ARG A 622 6.07 3.22 23.10
C ARG A 622 7.25 2.27 23.00
N MET A 623 8.25 2.43 23.87
CA MET A 623 9.41 1.54 23.97
C MET A 623 10.18 1.34 22.65
N ASN A 624 10.22 2.37 21.80
CA ASN A 624 10.96 2.38 20.54
C ASN A 624 12.26 3.21 20.68
N ILE A 625 13.15 2.74 21.53
CA ILE A 625 14.41 3.42 21.87
C ILE A 625 15.41 3.44 20.71
N GLY A 626 15.27 2.51 19.77
CA GLY A 626 16.10 2.48 18.55
C GLY A 626 16.14 3.80 17.79
N GLN A 627 15.06 4.62 17.84
CA GLN A 627 15.05 5.95 17.25
C GLN A 627 16.06 6.93 17.90
N VAL A 628 16.27 6.83 19.19
CA VAL A 628 17.24 7.67 19.91
C VAL A 628 18.66 7.24 19.58
N MET A 629 18.91 5.92 19.54
CA MET A 629 20.22 5.37 19.14
C MET A 629 20.55 5.74 17.69
N GLU A 630 19.57 5.65 16.77
CA GLU A 630 19.72 6.12 15.39
C GLU A 630 20.08 7.61 15.34
N THR A 631 19.40 8.43 16.12
CA THR A 631 19.63 9.88 16.16
C THR A 631 21.06 10.22 16.60
N HIS A 632 21.57 9.56 17.62
CA HIS A 632 22.92 9.76 18.11
C HIS A 632 23.98 9.27 17.11
N LEU A 633 23.80 8.07 16.56
CA LEU A 633 24.71 7.55 15.55
C LEU A 633 24.66 8.37 14.25
N GLY A 634 23.49 8.92 13.91
CA GLY A 634 23.32 9.82 12.77
C GLY A 634 24.13 11.11 12.92
N TRP A 635 24.24 11.65 14.13
CA TRP A 635 25.12 12.78 14.40
C TRP A 635 26.58 12.43 14.18
N VAL A 636 27.03 11.30 14.72
CA VAL A 636 28.42 10.82 14.54
C VAL A 636 28.71 10.61 13.06
N ALA A 637 27.84 9.94 12.33
CA ALA A 637 27.99 9.69 10.89
C ALA A 637 28.06 10.99 10.06
N LYS A 638 27.31 12.01 10.46
CA LYS A 638 27.33 13.31 9.77
C LYS A 638 28.60 14.10 10.07
N SER A 639 29.07 14.04 11.33
CA SER A 639 30.26 14.81 11.80
C SER A 639 31.56 14.12 11.43
N GLY A 640 31.57 12.80 11.26
CA GLY A 640 32.76 11.98 11.17
C GLY A 640 33.30 11.57 12.57
N TRP A 641 34.16 10.57 12.63
CA TRP A 641 34.71 10.07 13.87
C TRP A 641 36.15 9.55 13.69
N ASP A 642 36.92 9.54 14.78
CA ASP A 642 38.26 9.02 14.82
C ASP A 642 38.52 8.37 16.17
N ILE A 643 38.66 7.04 16.21
CA ILE A 643 38.85 6.25 17.42
C ILE A 643 40.23 5.65 17.41
N ASP A 644 41.02 5.97 18.48
CA ASP A 644 42.33 5.35 18.70
C ASP A 644 42.22 3.85 19.02
N GLU A 645 43.09 3.01 18.50
CA GLU A 645 43.16 1.57 18.80
C GLU A 645 43.32 1.25 20.30
N SER A 646 43.73 2.22 21.11
CA SER A 646 43.83 2.08 22.57
C SER A 646 42.50 2.22 23.31
N ASN A 647 41.46 2.70 22.67
CA ASN A 647 40.12 2.89 23.24
C ASN A 647 39.44 1.53 23.48
N PRO A 648 38.82 1.30 24.65
CA PRO A 648 38.05 0.07 24.90
C PRO A 648 37.01 -0.26 23.82
N ALA A 649 36.37 0.74 23.25
CA ALA A 649 35.38 0.59 22.17
C ALA A 649 36.00 0.06 20.85
N ALA A 650 37.30 0.28 20.62
CA ALA A 650 38.00 -0.20 19.43
C ALA A 650 38.18 -1.72 19.37
N LYS A 651 38.00 -2.44 20.48
CA LYS A 651 38.24 -3.90 20.54
C LYS A 651 37.18 -4.70 19.78
N ASP A 652 35.96 -4.22 19.80
CA ASP A 652 34.81 -4.93 19.23
C ASP A 652 34.42 -4.37 17.86
N LEU A 653 34.88 -3.17 17.50
CA LEU A 653 34.68 -2.56 16.19
C LEU A 653 35.64 -3.15 15.13
N PRO A 654 35.16 -3.35 13.88
CA PRO A 654 36.03 -3.67 12.76
C PRO A 654 37.08 -2.58 12.55
N LYS A 655 38.30 -2.95 12.18
CA LYS A 655 39.40 -1.98 11.96
C LYS A 655 39.07 -0.89 10.94
N ASP A 656 38.30 -1.24 9.93
CA ASP A 656 37.85 -0.31 8.89
C ASP A 656 36.77 0.69 9.40
N ALA A 657 36.16 0.42 10.55
CA ALA A 657 35.15 1.27 11.18
C ALA A 657 35.73 2.20 12.29
N LEU A 658 37.03 2.19 12.53
CA LEU A 658 37.65 3.07 13.51
C LEU A 658 37.76 4.53 13.08
N HIS A 659 37.73 4.78 11.77
CA HIS A 659 37.84 6.12 11.18
C HIS A 659 36.74 6.33 10.18
N GLY A 660 36.07 7.47 10.21
CA GLY A 660 35.01 7.85 9.25
C GLY A 660 35.09 9.33 8.90
N GLU A 661 35.06 9.62 7.60
CA GLU A 661 34.97 11.00 7.10
C GLU A 661 33.57 11.58 7.38
N PRO A 662 33.42 12.92 7.46
CA PRO A 662 32.12 13.54 7.63
C PRO A 662 31.13 13.16 6.51
N GLY A 663 29.94 12.67 6.88
CA GLY A 663 28.91 12.25 5.93
C GLY A 663 29.00 10.81 5.45
N THR A 664 29.86 9.97 6.06
CA THR A 664 29.99 8.55 5.74
C THR A 664 28.77 7.78 6.22
N PRO A 665 28.04 7.04 5.35
CA PRO A 665 26.95 6.16 5.75
C PRO A 665 27.47 4.98 6.58
N VAL A 666 26.73 4.62 7.63
CA VAL A 666 27.09 3.52 8.54
C VAL A 666 26.04 2.41 8.40
N ALA A 667 26.51 1.16 8.31
CA ALA A 667 25.63 0.00 8.30
C ALA A 667 25.60 -0.64 9.70
N VAL A 668 24.39 -0.75 10.27
CA VAL A 668 24.11 -1.42 11.54
C VAL A 668 23.20 -2.61 11.23
N PRO A 669 23.76 -3.84 11.06
CA PRO A 669 22.94 -5.01 10.75
C PRO A 669 21.93 -5.30 11.86
N VAL A 670 20.77 -5.81 11.47
CA VAL A 670 19.71 -6.20 12.42
C VAL A 670 20.19 -7.40 13.26
N PHE A 671 20.01 -7.34 14.57
CA PHE A 671 20.46 -8.31 15.59
C PHE A 671 21.97 -8.52 15.70
N ASP A 672 22.76 -7.77 14.99
CA ASP A 672 24.23 -7.76 15.04
C ASP A 672 24.71 -6.31 14.98
N GLY A 673 24.05 -5.46 15.77
CA GLY A 673 24.28 -4.03 15.83
C GLY A 673 25.35 -3.64 16.87
N LEU A 674 25.47 -2.32 17.05
CA LEU A 674 26.39 -1.73 18.02
C LEU A 674 25.92 -1.98 19.46
N SER A 675 26.85 -2.32 20.33
CA SER A 675 26.63 -2.35 21.78
C SER A 675 26.61 -0.91 22.34
N ASP A 676 26.09 -0.75 23.55
CA ASP A 676 26.06 0.54 24.24
C ASP A 676 27.47 1.11 24.45
N THR A 677 28.46 0.25 24.70
CA THR A 677 29.85 0.65 24.88
C THR A 677 30.51 1.18 23.61
N GLU A 678 30.22 0.56 22.49
CA GLU A 678 30.71 0.99 21.17
C GLU A 678 30.04 2.31 20.75
N LEU A 679 28.72 2.42 20.94
CA LEU A 679 27.99 3.65 20.61
C LEU A 679 28.48 4.84 21.47
N ASN A 680 28.67 4.65 22.77
CA ASN A 680 29.21 5.69 23.65
C ASN A 680 30.63 6.08 23.24
N GLY A 681 31.49 5.08 22.91
CA GLY A 681 32.82 5.36 22.38
C GLY A 681 32.85 6.16 21.10
N LEU A 682 31.87 5.93 20.19
CA LEU A 682 31.68 6.72 18.97
C LEU A 682 31.27 8.16 19.30
N ILE A 683 30.33 8.35 20.23
CA ILE A 683 29.86 9.68 20.66
C ILE A 683 30.96 10.46 21.35
N GLU A 684 31.81 9.82 22.12
CA GLU A 684 32.98 10.46 22.77
C GLU A 684 34.06 10.90 21.78
N ASN A 685 34.17 10.27 20.62
CA ASN A 685 35.28 10.49 19.66
C ASN A 685 34.79 11.00 18.29
N TYR A 686 33.63 11.65 18.21
CA TYR A 686 33.24 12.29 16.95
C TYR A 686 34.07 13.53 16.67
N THR A 687 34.27 13.86 15.41
CA THR A 687 35.06 14.99 14.94
C THR A 687 34.40 16.33 15.31
N PRO A 688 35.10 17.25 16.04
CA PRO A 688 34.57 18.56 16.34
C PRO A 688 34.22 19.37 15.08
N ASN A 689 33.46 20.45 15.24
CA ASN A 689 33.16 21.35 14.15
C ASN A 689 34.42 22.09 13.64
N ARG A 690 34.27 22.94 12.61
CA ARG A 690 35.37 23.71 12.00
C ARG A 690 36.08 24.61 12.99
N ASP A 691 35.42 25.05 14.06
CA ASP A 691 35.96 25.92 15.09
C ASP A 691 36.63 25.13 16.23
N GLY A 692 36.61 23.81 16.15
CA GLY A 692 37.20 22.92 17.16
C GLY A 692 36.30 22.69 18.37
N GLU A 693 35.01 23.08 18.31
CA GLU A 693 34.06 22.95 19.39
C GLU A 693 33.20 21.69 19.22
N ARG A 694 32.89 21.03 20.33
CA ARG A 694 31.99 19.88 20.37
C ARG A 694 30.57 20.33 20.69
N MET A 695 29.68 20.20 19.74
CA MET A 695 28.30 20.66 19.85
C MET A 695 27.42 19.73 20.71
N ILE A 696 27.73 18.45 20.71
CA ILE A 696 27.04 17.41 21.51
C ILE A 696 28.01 16.91 22.59
N GLN A 697 27.54 16.78 23.81
CA GLN A 697 28.27 16.20 24.92
C GLN A 697 28.29 14.67 24.83
N ASP A 698 29.08 14.03 25.67
CA ASP A 698 29.25 12.57 25.73
C ASP A 698 27.92 11.82 26.04
N ASN A 699 26.94 12.51 26.60
CA ASN A 699 25.59 11.98 26.86
C ASN A 699 24.62 12.12 25.66
N GLY A 700 25.08 12.55 24.48
CA GLY A 700 24.25 12.73 23.29
C GLY A 700 23.34 13.97 23.33
N LYS A 701 23.53 14.87 24.28
CA LYS A 701 22.73 16.09 24.45
C LYS A 701 23.52 17.34 24.06
N ALA A 702 22.79 18.33 23.56
CA ALA A 702 23.31 19.63 23.17
C ALA A 702 22.62 20.74 23.93
N ARG A 703 23.32 21.86 24.08
CA ARG A 703 22.74 23.12 24.57
C ARG A 703 22.11 23.86 23.39
N LEU A 704 20.80 24.04 23.43
CA LEU A 704 20.05 24.78 22.43
C LEU A 704 19.64 26.15 22.93
N PHE A 705 19.48 27.07 21.98
CA PHE A 705 19.02 28.44 22.21
C PHE A 705 17.67 28.64 21.55
N ASP A 706 16.79 29.44 22.18
CA ASP A 706 15.49 29.80 21.61
C ASP A 706 15.67 30.82 20.48
N GLY A 707 15.21 30.52 19.29
CA GLY A 707 15.32 31.41 18.13
C GLY A 707 14.64 32.76 18.30
N ARG A 708 13.61 32.85 19.14
CA ARG A 708 12.86 34.08 19.38
C ARG A 708 13.47 34.98 20.43
N THR A 709 14.04 34.43 21.50
CA THR A 709 14.58 35.17 22.63
C THR A 709 16.09 35.27 22.60
N GLY A 710 16.75 34.29 21.96
CA GLY A 710 18.20 34.11 21.99
C GLY A 710 18.73 33.56 23.31
N GLU A 711 17.87 33.21 24.29
CA GLU A 711 18.27 32.65 25.56
C GLU A 711 18.45 31.13 25.49
N PRO A 712 19.40 30.54 26.23
CA PRO A 712 19.57 29.11 26.28
C PRO A 712 18.39 28.44 27.00
N PHE A 713 18.01 27.24 26.55
CA PHE A 713 17.06 26.43 27.30
C PHE A 713 17.63 25.94 28.63
N PRO A 714 16.79 25.78 29.66
CA PRO A 714 17.24 25.42 31.01
C PRO A 714 17.84 24.01 31.10
N HIS A 715 17.52 23.12 30.16
CA HIS A 715 17.99 21.74 30.13
C HIS A 715 18.63 21.45 28.77
N GLU A 716 19.63 20.58 28.80
CA GLU A 716 20.24 20.05 27.60
C GLU A 716 19.27 19.09 26.88
N ILE A 717 19.27 19.12 25.56
CA ILE A 717 18.31 18.49 24.70
C ILE A 717 19.00 17.46 23.81
N SER A 718 18.42 16.27 23.65
CA SER A 718 18.93 15.27 22.72
C SER A 718 18.73 15.75 21.28
N VAL A 719 19.84 15.86 20.55
CA VAL A 719 19.89 16.37 19.17
C VAL A 719 20.70 15.40 18.31
N GLY A 720 20.30 15.21 17.07
CA GLY A 720 21.03 14.40 16.10
C GLY A 720 20.29 14.26 14.79
N TYR A 721 20.80 13.43 13.90
CA TYR A 721 20.18 13.18 12.59
C TYR A 721 19.37 11.90 12.62
N MET A 722 18.10 12.01 12.19
CA MET A 722 17.19 10.89 12.02
C MET A 722 16.68 10.85 10.60
N TYR A 723 16.46 9.65 10.07
CA TYR A 723 15.88 9.42 8.74
C TYR A 723 14.37 9.52 8.80
N ILE A 724 13.80 10.53 8.14
CA ILE A 724 12.36 10.83 8.14
C ILE A 724 11.75 10.53 6.77
N LEU A 725 10.63 9.80 6.79
CA LEU A 725 9.85 9.41 5.63
C LEU A 725 8.61 10.30 5.49
N LYS A 726 8.31 10.74 4.27
CA LYS A 726 7.01 11.33 3.91
C LYS A 726 6.08 10.20 3.49
N LEU A 727 4.95 10.07 4.16
CA LEU A 727 3.99 9.00 3.88
C LEU A 727 2.95 9.44 2.85
N HIS A 728 2.38 8.47 2.14
CA HIS A 728 1.33 8.68 1.13
C HIS A 728 -0.05 8.97 1.76
N HIS A 729 -0.07 9.78 2.82
CA HIS A 729 -1.25 10.29 3.50
C HIS A 729 -1.20 11.82 3.51
N LEU A 730 -1.25 12.39 2.31
CA LEU A 730 -1.16 13.83 2.11
C LEU A 730 -2.52 14.50 2.37
N VAL A 731 -2.50 15.67 2.97
CA VAL A 731 -3.71 16.42 3.32
C VAL A 731 -4.52 16.84 2.10
N ASP A 732 -3.83 17.14 0.99
CA ASP A 732 -4.49 17.56 -0.26
C ASP A 732 -5.44 16.51 -0.82
N ASP A 733 -5.10 15.22 -0.66
CA ASP A 733 -5.94 14.11 -1.10
C ASP A 733 -7.14 13.86 -0.18
N LYS A 734 -7.10 14.37 1.06
CA LYS A 734 -8.11 14.13 2.10
C LYS A 734 -8.98 15.34 2.39
N LEU A 735 -8.49 16.54 2.14
CA LEU A 735 -9.23 17.77 2.33
C LEU A 735 -10.44 17.81 1.39
N HIS A 736 -11.61 17.91 1.97
CA HIS A 736 -12.87 17.93 1.22
C HIS A 736 -13.89 18.82 1.89
N ALA A 737 -14.61 19.60 1.08
CA ALA A 737 -15.73 20.42 1.52
C ALA A 737 -16.84 20.34 0.48
N ARG A 738 -18.07 20.52 0.92
CA ARG A 738 -19.26 20.52 0.06
C ARG A 738 -20.23 21.59 0.54
N SER A 739 -20.80 22.30 -0.39
CA SER A 739 -22.01 23.09 -0.17
C SER A 739 -23.23 22.36 -0.75
N THR A 740 -23.30 22.24 -2.07
CA THR A 740 -24.30 21.49 -2.82
C THR A 740 -23.60 20.54 -3.78
N GLY A 741 -24.21 19.42 -4.12
CA GLY A 741 -23.63 18.44 -5.02
C GLY A 741 -24.64 17.35 -5.37
N PRO A 742 -24.18 16.20 -5.89
CA PRO A 742 -25.05 15.11 -6.31
C PRO A 742 -25.71 14.40 -5.11
N TYR A 743 -26.92 13.90 -5.35
CA TYR A 743 -27.74 13.18 -4.39
C TYR A 743 -28.07 11.79 -4.93
N SER A 744 -28.28 10.82 -4.01
CA SER A 744 -28.75 9.49 -4.38
C SER A 744 -30.15 9.57 -5.01
N MET A 745 -30.41 8.79 -6.06
CA MET A 745 -31.71 8.77 -6.72
C MET A 745 -32.81 8.17 -5.85
N ILE A 746 -32.52 7.20 -5.02
CA ILE A 746 -33.49 6.49 -4.19
C ILE A 746 -33.75 7.24 -2.90
N THR A 747 -32.74 7.52 -2.11
CA THR A 747 -32.87 8.11 -0.77
C THR A 747 -32.90 9.64 -0.77
N GLN A 748 -32.52 10.29 -1.87
CA GLN A 748 -32.38 11.74 -2.01
C GLN A 748 -31.40 12.38 -1.00
N GLN A 749 -30.55 11.56 -0.42
CA GLN A 749 -29.50 12.01 0.49
C GLN A 749 -28.21 12.33 -0.28
N PRO A 750 -27.34 13.22 0.23
CA PRO A 750 -26.05 13.48 -0.37
C PRO A 750 -25.25 12.18 -0.52
N LEU A 751 -24.56 12.01 -1.66
CA LEU A 751 -23.62 10.90 -1.84
C LEU A 751 -22.47 11.02 -0.82
N GLY A 752 -21.79 9.91 -0.54
CA GLY A 752 -20.59 9.87 0.29
C GLY A 752 -19.29 9.88 -0.53
N GLY A 753 -18.21 10.33 0.09
CA GLY A 753 -16.88 10.29 -0.50
C GLY A 753 -16.45 11.53 -1.29
N LYS A 754 -15.15 11.84 -1.28
CA LYS A 754 -14.58 13.00 -1.98
C LYS A 754 -14.72 12.88 -3.50
N ALA A 755 -14.55 11.67 -4.05
CA ALA A 755 -14.61 11.42 -5.49
C ALA A 755 -15.97 11.73 -6.12
N GLN A 756 -17.08 11.54 -5.36
CA GLN A 756 -18.43 11.85 -5.78
C GLN A 756 -18.86 13.26 -5.37
N PHE A 757 -17.97 14.10 -4.88
CA PHE A 757 -18.32 15.38 -4.29
C PHE A 757 -19.42 15.25 -3.22
N GLY A 758 -19.25 14.25 -2.35
CA GLY A 758 -20.22 13.83 -1.33
C GLY A 758 -20.10 14.65 -0.06
N GLY A 759 -21.10 14.44 0.82
CA GLY A 759 -21.13 15.02 2.15
C GLY A 759 -20.55 14.09 3.21
N GLN A 760 -20.40 14.63 4.42
CA GLN A 760 -20.00 13.86 5.59
C GLN A 760 -21.18 13.04 6.11
N ARG A 761 -20.88 11.84 6.61
CA ARG A 761 -21.88 11.01 7.26
C ARG A 761 -22.10 11.48 8.70
N PHE A 762 -23.30 11.93 9.00
CA PHE A 762 -23.75 12.17 10.36
C PHE A 762 -24.40 10.90 10.91
N GLY A 763 -23.63 10.10 11.63
CA GLY A 763 -24.03 8.77 12.09
C GLY A 763 -24.95 8.83 13.31
N GLU A 764 -25.38 7.65 13.77
CA GLU A 764 -26.27 7.51 14.92
C GLU A 764 -25.65 8.05 16.21
N MET A 765 -24.34 7.84 16.42
CA MET A 765 -23.63 8.32 17.62
C MET A 765 -23.55 9.86 17.64
N GLU A 766 -23.36 10.52 16.49
CA GLU A 766 -23.35 11.98 16.34
C GLU A 766 -24.72 12.57 16.63
N VAL A 767 -25.81 11.87 16.25
CA VAL A 767 -27.17 12.23 16.60
C VAL A 767 -27.36 12.20 18.12
N TRP A 768 -26.87 11.18 18.83
CA TRP A 768 -26.92 11.09 20.28
C TRP A 768 -26.15 12.23 20.95
N ALA A 769 -25.04 12.64 20.39
CA ALA A 769 -24.27 13.78 20.90
C ALA A 769 -25.07 15.08 20.84
N LEU A 770 -25.76 15.36 19.74
CA LEU A 770 -26.62 16.53 19.62
C LEU A 770 -27.85 16.47 20.54
N GLU A 771 -28.43 15.29 20.74
CA GLU A 771 -29.48 15.07 21.71
C GLU A 771 -29.01 15.38 23.15
N ALA A 772 -27.79 14.95 23.49
CA ALA A 772 -27.18 15.23 24.79
C ALA A 772 -26.94 16.72 25.04
N TYR A 773 -26.65 17.50 24.00
CA TYR A 773 -26.54 18.96 24.08
C TYR A 773 -27.90 19.67 24.08
N GLY A 774 -29.01 18.98 23.77
CA GLY A 774 -30.34 19.58 23.63
C GLY A 774 -30.47 20.48 22.39
N ALA A 775 -29.61 20.28 21.38
CA ALA A 775 -29.58 21.08 20.14
C ALA A 775 -30.62 20.59 19.12
N ALA A 776 -31.90 20.69 19.46
CA ALA A 776 -32.99 20.15 18.64
C ALA A 776 -33.12 20.80 17.26
N TYR A 777 -32.95 22.13 17.18
CA TYR A 777 -33.03 22.84 15.90
C TYR A 777 -31.89 22.51 14.95
N ALA A 778 -30.67 22.39 15.46
CA ALA A 778 -29.52 21.96 14.68
C ALA A 778 -29.69 20.53 14.13
N LEU A 779 -30.19 19.63 14.96
CA LEU A 779 -30.49 18.25 14.57
C LEU A 779 -31.57 18.19 13.49
N GLN A 780 -32.65 18.93 13.65
CA GLN A 780 -33.74 19.03 12.65
C GLN A 780 -33.21 19.56 11.31
N GLU A 781 -32.39 20.58 11.31
CA GLU A 781 -31.76 21.14 10.12
C GLU A 781 -30.88 20.11 9.41
N LEU A 782 -30.03 19.37 10.16
CA LEU A 782 -29.17 18.35 9.60
C LEU A 782 -29.93 17.17 8.99
N LEU A 783 -31.08 16.81 9.56
CA LEU A 783 -31.91 15.69 9.08
C LEU A 783 -32.81 16.06 7.90
N THR A 784 -33.14 17.34 7.70
CA THR A 784 -34.11 17.79 6.69
C THR A 784 -33.46 18.56 5.54
N ILE A 785 -33.24 19.84 5.70
CA ILE A 785 -32.82 20.73 4.62
C ILE A 785 -31.39 20.49 4.12
N LYS A 786 -30.54 19.91 4.95
CA LYS A 786 -29.19 19.50 4.57
C LYS A 786 -29.10 18.08 4.01
N SER A 787 -30.15 17.28 4.07
CA SER A 787 -30.14 15.86 3.68
C SER A 787 -31.22 15.55 2.64
N ASP A 788 -32.41 15.13 3.06
CA ASP A 788 -33.41 14.47 2.20
C ASP A 788 -34.61 15.34 1.78
N ASP A 789 -34.76 16.52 2.36
CA ASP A 789 -35.86 17.44 1.98
C ASP A 789 -35.56 18.19 0.69
N ILE A 790 -36.16 17.74 -0.44
CA ILE A 790 -35.90 18.30 -1.75
C ILE A 790 -36.39 19.75 -1.84
N THR A 791 -37.59 20.02 -1.33
CA THR A 791 -38.21 21.37 -1.40
C THR A 791 -37.51 22.36 -0.46
N GLY A 792 -37.13 21.90 0.72
CA GLY A 792 -36.41 22.69 1.68
C GLY A 792 -35.01 23.08 1.17
N ARG A 793 -34.29 22.18 0.50
CA ARG A 793 -32.99 22.47 -0.12
C ARG A 793 -33.06 23.58 -1.15
N VAL A 794 -34.06 23.54 -2.02
CA VAL A 794 -34.25 24.56 -3.07
C VAL A 794 -34.57 25.92 -2.44
N LYS A 795 -35.48 25.96 -1.46
CA LYS A 795 -35.81 27.21 -0.75
C LYS A 795 -34.64 27.83 -0.01
N VAL A 796 -33.82 27.00 0.63
CA VAL A 796 -32.61 27.46 1.32
C VAL A 796 -31.60 28.03 0.33
N TYR A 797 -31.38 27.34 -0.79
CA TYR A 797 -30.47 27.85 -1.83
C TYR A 797 -30.97 29.19 -2.40
N GLU A 798 -32.25 29.30 -2.68
CA GLU A 798 -32.87 30.55 -3.15
C GLU A 798 -32.71 31.68 -2.12
N ALA A 799 -32.95 31.42 -0.83
CA ALA A 799 -32.78 32.40 0.25
C ALA A 799 -31.33 32.87 0.38
N ILE A 800 -30.36 31.97 0.27
CA ILE A 800 -28.93 32.28 0.31
C ILE A 800 -28.55 33.18 -0.87
N VAL A 801 -29.01 32.84 -2.09
CA VAL A 801 -28.73 33.64 -3.32
C VAL A 801 -29.34 35.05 -3.23
N LYS A 802 -30.55 35.16 -2.69
CA LYS A 802 -31.24 36.45 -2.50
C LYS A 802 -30.74 37.26 -1.30
N GLY A 803 -30.03 36.62 -0.36
CA GLY A 803 -29.63 37.26 0.89
C GLY A 803 -30.74 37.33 1.93
N ASP A 804 -31.81 36.56 1.77
CA ASP A 804 -32.93 36.50 2.69
C ASP A 804 -32.62 35.53 3.87
N ASN A 805 -33.45 35.62 4.91
CA ASN A 805 -33.34 34.68 6.02
C ASN A 805 -33.67 33.25 5.57
N ILE A 806 -32.93 32.28 6.08
CA ILE A 806 -33.13 30.84 5.80
C ILE A 806 -34.50 30.44 6.36
N PRO A 807 -35.35 29.73 5.59
CA PRO A 807 -36.65 29.27 6.06
C PRO A 807 -36.48 28.23 7.18
N GLU A 808 -37.50 28.14 8.04
CA GLU A 808 -37.51 27.11 9.08
C GLU A 808 -37.50 25.71 8.49
N PRO A 809 -36.72 24.77 9.10
CA PRO A 809 -36.69 23.39 8.67
C PRO A 809 -38.08 22.70 8.79
N GLY A 810 -38.38 21.84 7.86
CA GLY A 810 -39.59 21.03 7.89
C GLY A 810 -39.53 19.83 8.85
N ILE A 811 -40.49 18.97 8.82
CA ILE A 811 -40.52 17.72 9.60
C ILE A 811 -39.72 16.67 8.82
N PRO A 812 -38.84 15.89 9.51
CA PRO A 812 -38.09 14.83 8.88
C PRO A 812 -39.00 13.78 8.23
N GLU A 813 -38.65 13.31 7.04
CA GLU A 813 -39.42 12.28 6.33
C GLU A 813 -39.49 10.96 7.11
N SER A 814 -38.41 10.60 7.81
CA SER A 814 -38.35 9.42 8.69
C SER A 814 -39.37 9.49 9.83
N PHE A 815 -39.65 10.70 10.35
CA PHE A 815 -40.67 10.89 11.38
C PHE A 815 -42.09 10.73 10.80
N ARG A 816 -42.33 11.21 9.57
CA ARG A 816 -43.60 11.00 8.88
C ARG A 816 -43.86 9.52 8.65
N VAL A 817 -42.88 8.78 8.17
CA VAL A 817 -42.96 7.32 7.99
C VAL A 817 -43.28 6.63 9.31
N LEU A 818 -42.62 6.99 10.39
CA LEU A 818 -42.88 6.44 11.73
C LEU A 818 -44.35 6.69 12.16
N LEU A 819 -44.86 7.92 11.99
CA LEU A 819 -46.26 8.25 12.29
C LEU A 819 -47.24 7.38 11.50
N LYS A 820 -47.01 7.21 10.20
CA LYS A 820 -47.87 6.38 9.34
C LYS A 820 -47.83 4.90 9.71
N GLU A 821 -46.66 4.39 10.05
CA GLU A 821 -46.50 3.01 10.55
C GLU A 821 -47.25 2.80 11.87
N MET A 822 -47.14 3.74 12.83
CA MET A 822 -47.89 3.68 14.07
C MET A 822 -49.40 3.75 13.85
N GLN A 823 -49.86 4.63 12.94
CA GLN A 823 -51.28 4.70 12.54
C GLN A 823 -51.78 3.41 11.86
N SER A 824 -50.92 2.75 11.07
CA SER A 824 -51.24 1.46 10.46
C SER A 824 -51.47 0.33 11.49
N LEU A 825 -50.83 0.46 12.64
CA LEU A 825 -51.01 -0.42 13.82
C LEU A 825 -52.23 -0.04 14.67
N CYS A 826 -53.08 0.85 14.19
CA CYS A 826 -54.25 1.39 14.88
C CYS A 826 -53.92 2.21 16.15
N LEU A 827 -52.72 2.78 16.21
CA LEU A 827 -52.29 3.71 17.26
C LEU A 827 -52.55 5.14 16.77
N ASN A 828 -53.33 5.91 17.53
CA ASN A 828 -53.52 7.33 17.22
C ASN A 828 -52.33 8.12 17.80
N VAL A 829 -51.62 8.85 16.96
CA VAL A 829 -50.49 9.69 17.36
C VAL A 829 -50.78 11.12 16.99
N GLU A 830 -50.82 12.00 17.96
CA GLU A 830 -51.04 13.43 17.80
C GLU A 830 -49.81 14.20 18.29
N VAL A 831 -49.37 15.16 17.46
CA VAL A 831 -48.27 16.04 17.87
C VAL A 831 -48.88 17.32 18.42
N LEU A 832 -48.69 17.54 19.72
CA LEU A 832 -49.25 18.71 20.43
C LEU A 832 -48.17 19.80 20.53
N GLY A 833 -48.51 21.00 20.15
CA GLY A 833 -47.64 22.16 20.41
C GLY A 833 -47.64 22.57 21.88
N ALA A 834 -46.76 23.49 22.25
CA ALA A 834 -46.71 24.04 23.63
C ALA A 834 -48.01 24.67 24.07
N ASP A 835 -48.85 25.11 23.13
CA ASP A 835 -50.17 25.68 23.34
C ASP A 835 -51.30 24.62 23.49
N GLY A 836 -50.95 23.32 23.45
CA GLY A 836 -51.91 22.21 23.48
C GLY A 836 -52.74 22.06 22.20
N GLN A 837 -52.42 22.77 21.16
CA GLN A 837 -53.09 22.63 19.87
C GLN A 837 -52.43 21.52 19.07
N ASN A 838 -53.23 20.79 18.32
CA ASN A 838 -52.77 19.70 17.46
C ASN A 838 -52.02 20.25 16.25
N LEU A 839 -50.74 19.90 16.12
CA LEU A 839 -49.93 20.21 14.94
C LEU A 839 -50.18 19.16 13.88
N GLU A 840 -50.92 19.51 12.84
CA GLU A 840 -51.14 18.62 11.71
C GLU A 840 -49.83 18.38 10.95
N VAL A 841 -49.41 17.15 10.98
CA VAL A 841 -48.28 16.69 10.14
C VAL A 841 -48.81 16.34 8.76
N ARG A 842 -48.78 17.33 7.83
CA ARG A 842 -49.39 17.20 6.49
C ARG A 842 -48.55 16.33 5.57
N ASP A 843 -49.27 15.67 4.64
CA ASP A 843 -48.63 14.87 3.59
C ASP A 843 -47.95 15.76 2.55
N ARG A 844 -46.88 15.25 1.95
CA ARG A 844 -46.02 15.95 0.97
C ARG A 844 -46.79 16.34 -0.29
N ASP A 845 -47.81 15.52 -0.67
CA ASP A 845 -48.63 15.75 -1.81
C ASP A 845 -49.56 16.95 -1.60
N GLU A 846 -50.07 17.18 -0.38
CA GLU A 846 -50.92 18.31 -0.06
C GLU A 846 -50.13 19.64 -0.12
N ASP A 847 -48.88 19.66 0.28
CA ASP A 847 -48.03 20.84 0.18
C ASP A 847 -47.69 21.18 -1.28
N ILE A 848 -47.52 20.16 -2.15
CA ILE A 848 -47.30 20.34 -3.59
C ILE A 848 -48.56 20.86 -4.26
N PHE A 849 -49.75 20.31 -3.94
CA PHE A 849 -51.02 20.77 -4.48
C PHE A 849 -51.30 22.22 -4.09
N ARG A 850 -50.99 22.59 -2.85
CA ARG A 850 -51.22 23.97 -2.37
C ARG A 850 -50.24 24.95 -2.98
N SER A 851 -48.96 24.58 -3.09
CA SER A 851 -47.97 25.42 -3.78
C SER A 851 -48.30 25.59 -5.27
N ALA A 852 -48.85 24.56 -5.91
CA ALA A 852 -49.32 24.65 -7.27
C ALA A 852 -50.57 25.54 -7.39
N GLU A 853 -51.50 25.49 -6.44
CA GLU A 853 -52.69 26.31 -6.36
C GLU A 853 -52.35 27.79 -6.08
N GLU A 854 -51.35 28.07 -5.22
CA GLU A 854 -50.79 29.40 -4.96
C GLU A 854 -50.08 29.98 -6.19
N LEU A 855 -49.50 29.15 -7.03
CA LEU A 855 -48.89 29.52 -8.31
C LEU A 855 -49.89 29.53 -9.47
N GLY A 856 -51.21 29.30 -9.21
CA GLY A 856 -52.24 29.30 -10.22
C GLY A 856 -52.22 28.11 -11.18
N ILE A 857 -51.52 27.05 -10.83
CA ILE A 857 -51.41 25.82 -11.62
C ILE A 857 -52.43 24.82 -11.12
N ASN A 858 -53.52 24.60 -11.91
CA ASN A 858 -54.56 23.65 -11.57
C ASN A 858 -54.13 22.22 -11.92
N LEU A 859 -53.67 21.44 -10.93
CA LEU A 859 -53.28 20.05 -11.06
C LEU A 859 -54.46 19.06 -10.90
N SER A 860 -55.70 19.55 -10.79
CA SER A 860 -56.88 18.72 -10.54
C SER A 860 -57.50 18.05 -11.79
N SER A 861 -56.93 18.18 -12.98
CA SER A 861 -57.33 17.38 -14.13
C SER A 861 -56.72 15.97 -14.04
N ARG A 862 -57.41 15.05 -13.36
CA ARG A 862 -57.20 13.61 -13.54
C ARG A 862 -57.36 13.27 -15.02
N PRO A 863 -56.38 12.64 -15.69
CA PRO A 863 -56.67 11.98 -16.94
C PRO A 863 -57.65 10.82 -16.65
N ASN A 864 -58.73 10.76 -17.37
CA ASN A 864 -59.70 9.66 -17.33
C ASN A 864 -58.97 8.32 -17.38
N GLU A 865 -59.34 7.44 -16.47
CA GLU A 865 -59.01 6.01 -16.50
C GLU A 865 -59.51 5.40 -17.85
N GLY A 866 -58.60 5.37 -18.80
CA GLY A 866 -58.71 4.47 -19.94
C GLY A 866 -58.14 3.14 -19.52
N ALA A 867 -58.97 2.14 -19.40
CA ALA A 867 -58.63 0.77 -19.10
C ALA A 867 -57.43 0.29 -19.96
N ILE A 868 -56.37 -0.04 -19.33
CA ILE A 868 -55.31 -0.84 -19.94
C ILE A 868 -55.66 -2.29 -19.68
N ASN A 869 -56.14 -2.96 -20.72
CA ASN A 869 -56.23 -4.40 -20.79
C ASN A 869 -54.84 -5.00 -20.63
N ILE A 870 -54.66 -5.77 -19.59
CA ILE A 870 -53.56 -6.70 -19.47
C ILE A 870 -53.92 -7.95 -20.26
N GLU A 871 -53.43 -8.05 -21.49
CA GLU A 871 -53.24 -9.31 -22.21
C GLU A 871 -52.11 -9.13 -23.22
N GLU A 872 -51.13 -10.05 -23.06
CA GLU A 872 -50.10 -10.46 -24.04
C GLU A 872 -48.95 -9.46 -24.34
N VAL A 873 -47.74 -9.70 -23.88
CA VAL A 873 -46.63 -10.61 -24.28
C VAL A 873 -45.52 -10.54 -23.23
#